data_275ec3f37ecb44552e02539abec0e066
#
_entry.id   275ec3f37ecb44552e02539abec0e066
#
_cell.length_a   1.000
_cell.length_b   1.000
_cell.length_c   1.000
_cell.angle_alpha   90.00
_cell.angle_beta   90.00
_cell.angle_gamma   90.00
#
_symmetry.space_group_name_H-M   'P 1'
#
loop_
_entity.id
_entity.type
_entity.pdbx_description
1 polymer ?
#
loop_
_entity_poly.entity_id
_entity_poly.type
_entity_poly.pdbx_seq_one_letter_code
_entity_poly.pdbx_strand_id
1 'polypeptide(L)'
;MADFILLNEDFSDFPIGEFPYDKNHSAMGEYHFIHYPGYYGKWYDPVCNHAYNGQGASWIISEYNGKHFMEQMRIRNDKPHRTFPMLTSGDRFWRDYTITASVRMFTTKWGNAGIGFCCQNSANLLVLVFEEHELRLEYRHKEEVTVLDSVPFDYNCDDTYVLKAEIKGSHVICSVDDKVYFDLDTEYARQGGKVAITATIPTQFGFVNVTTSESTAASIDAARNAYKAECENAQAHYPKMKLLKKIDLKGCGTGRQLRFGHLLGNGEYQMVMAQCQKRVNRDAYGTISCLTAFDLDGNILWQHGEPTDNHDIGTISADMPMQIYDIDGDGFDEVITAKNFEVLILDGKTGEVKKRAKTPFSSPEEDGTIIGVPDKIYAFDRINPDGMRICNFRGLDKPRDILIKDRYCRVYALNDDLEVMWHFQSDKNTGHFPFAIDINGDGHDELLVGYNMLDCHGNKMWTMPVNEDHIDEIVPGRFESGPHKGTKFFACVAGKEGFLISDFNGKLLKKDGIGHAQRVSLANYLPNRPGYEMVVVNFWGHQGIIYFYDSEGNQLWEMENELNGNLLTPVNWTGDGQDFILLNADIERGGMIDGNGIQVVKFPDDGHPTMCAEAVNLYGDARDEIVTWDYDSMYIYTQDDAPKDDVYTPFKYPDYNASNYRGEYSYREKWW
;
A
#
# COMPACT_ATOMS: atom_id res chain seq x y z
N MET A 1 28.25 -35.32 -9.10
CA MET A 1 27.71 -35.17 -7.74
C MET A 1 26.22 -35.18 -7.91
N ALA A 2 25.44 -35.76 -7.02
CA ALA A 2 23.98 -35.70 -7.13
C ALA A 2 23.56 -34.22 -6.94
N ASP A 3 22.67 -33.74 -7.78
CA ASP A 3 22.15 -32.39 -7.65
C ASP A 3 21.19 -32.34 -6.45
N PHE A 4 21.31 -31.31 -5.62
CA PHE A 4 20.39 -31.05 -4.53
C PHE A 4 19.14 -30.38 -5.10
N ILE A 5 17.95 -30.88 -4.74
CA ILE A 5 16.68 -30.38 -5.25
C ILE A 5 16.18 -29.26 -4.32
N LEU A 6 16.10 -28.03 -4.83
CA LEU A 6 15.48 -26.90 -4.14
C LEU A 6 13.95 -26.87 -4.37
N LEU A 7 13.52 -27.16 -5.61
CA LEU A 7 12.13 -27.25 -6.00
C LEU A 7 11.93 -28.40 -6.99
N ASN A 8 10.93 -29.20 -6.78
CA ASN A 8 10.43 -30.16 -7.76
C ASN A 8 8.90 -30.03 -7.79
N GLU A 9 8.38 -29.47 -8.86
CA GLU A 9 6.97 -29.14 -9.01
C GLU A 9 6.41 -29.69 -10.30
N ASP A 10 5.34 -30.46 -10.22
CA ASP A 10 4.57 -30.98 -11.36
C ASP A 10 3.07 -30.63 -11.24
N PHE A 11 2.73 -29.77 -10.27
CA PHE A 11 1.39 -29.28 -9.97
C PHE A 11 0.35 -30.35 -9.61
N SER A 12 0.74 -31.61 -9.44
CA SER A 12 -0.19 -32.71 -9.14
C SER A 12 -0.94 -32.55 -7.82
N ASP A 13 -0.34 -31.85 -6.84
CA ASP A 13 -0.94 -31.60 -5.53
C ASP A 13 -1.91 -30.40 -5.53
N PHE A 14 -1.97 -29.62 -6.61
CA PHE A 14 -2.87 -28.48 -6.70
C PHE A 14 -4.31 -28.90 -6.99
N PRO A 15 -5.31 -28.27 -6.34
CA PRO A 15 -6.70 -28.45 -6.72
C PRO A 15 -6.96 -27.85 -8.11
N ILE A 16 -7.78 -28.54 -8.91
CA ILE A 16 -8.21 -28.02 -10.23
C ILE A 16 -9.07 -26.77 -10.03
N GLY A 17 -8.84 -25.74 -10.81
CA GLY A 17 -9.57 -24.48 -10.76
C GLY A 17 -8.65 -23.26 -10.58
N GLU A 18 -9.16 -22.21 -9.98
CA GLU A 18 -8.38 -20.99 -9.74
C GLU A 18 -7.22 -21.24 -8.75
N PHE A 19 -6.12 -20.49 -8.93
CA PHE A 19 -5.00 -20.53 -7.99
C PHE A 19 -5.49 -20.19 -6.57
N PRO A 20 -5.15 -21.00 -5.56
CA PRO A 20 -5.69 -20.85 -4.21
C PRO A 20 -5.24 -19.57 -3.51
N TYR A 21 -6.15 -18.99 -2.75
CA TYR A 21 -5.92 -17.83 -1.89
C TYR A 21 -6.20 -18.20 -0.44
N ASP A 22 -5.32 -17.77 0.45
CA ASP A 22 -5.51 -17.96 1.89
C ASP A 22 -6.49 -16.93 2.42
N LYS A 23 -7.70 -17.38 2.74
CA LYS A 23 -8.76 -16.52 3.31
C LYS A 23 -8.69 -16.42 4.84
N ASN A 24 -7.82 -17.18 5.48
CA ASN A 24 -7.65 -17.13 6.94
C ASN A 24 -6.72 -15.99 7.37
N HIS A 25 -5.88 -15.52 6.45
CA HIS A 25 -5.05 -14.35 6.65
C HIS A 25 -5.50 -13.25 5.68
N SER A 26 -5.67 -12.05 6.18
CA SER A 26 -6.12 -10.92 5.38
C SER A 26 -5.50 -9.63 5.86
N ALA A 27 -5.32 -8.69 4.94
CA ALA A 27 -4.92 -7.33 5.26
C ALA A 27 -5.65 -6.35 4.33
N MET A 28 -5.84 -5.11 4.79
CA MET A 28 -6.32 -4.05 3.92
C MET A 28 -5.13 -3.55 3.10
N GLY A 29 -4.90 -4.19 1.97
CA GLY A 29 -3.76 -3.92 1.12
C GLY A 29 -3.84 -2.56 0.45
N GLU A 30 -4.85 -2.38 -0.32
CA GLU A 30 -5.27 -1.10 -0.81
C GLU A 30 -6.49 -0.67 0.00
N TYR A 31 -6.72 0.60 0.19
CA TYR A 31 -7.74 1.10 1.12
C TYR A 31 -9.19 0.75 0.70
N HIS A 32 -9.42 0.25 -0.51
CA HIS A 32 -10.72 -0.22 -0.95
C HIS A 32 -10.97 -1.71 -0.70
N PHE A 33 -9.92 -2.52 -0.56
CA PHE A 33 -10.05 -3.97 -0.69
C PHE A 33 -9.44 -4.72 0.45
N ILE A 34 -10.09 -5.81 0.82
CA ILE A 34 -9.49 -6.88 1.59
C ILE A 34 -8.60 -7.68 0.63
N HIS A 35 -7.36 -7.82 0.99
CA HIS A 35 -6.39 -8.60 0.24
C HIS A 35 -6.17 -9.95 0.89
N TYR A 36 -6.34 -11.00 0.12
CA TYR A 36 -6.02 -12.36 0.52
C TYR A 36 -4.71 -12.78 -0.16
N PRO A 37 -3.71 -13.26 0.60
CA PRO A 37 -2.48 -13.76 0.00
C PRO A 37 -2.78 -14.91 -0.96
N GLY A 38 -2.18 -14.89 -2.15
CA GLY A 38 -2.25 -15.95 -3.13
C GLY A 38 -1.13 -16.95 -2.90
N TYR A 39 -1.37 -17.97 -2.07
CA TYR A 39 -0.41 -19.01 -1.75
C TYR A 39 -0.96 -20.38 -2.03
N TYR A 40 -0.11 -21.25 -2.54
CA TYR A 40 -0.31 -22.70 -2.43
C TYR A 40 1.02 -23.44 -2.48
N GLY A 41 1.24 -24.33 -1.53
CA GLY A 41 2.48 -25.06 -1.41
C GLY A 41 3.67 -24.12 -1.27
N LYS A 42 4.55 -24.13 -2.27
CA LYS A 42 5.75 -23.27 -2.33
C LYS A 42 5.59 -22.07 -3.26
N TRP A 43 4.38 -21.84 -3.78
CA TRP A 43 4.11 -20.80 -4.78
C TRP A 43 3.35 -19.62 -4.21
N TYR A 44 3.68 -18.45 -4.69
CA TYR A 44 3.06 -17.18 -4.35
C TYR A 44 2.78 -16.35 -5.61
N ASP A 45 1.62 -15.69 -5.66
CA ASP A 45 1.22 -14.75 -6.71
C ASP A 45 1.43 -13.29 -6.25
N PRO A 46 2.58 -12.67 -6.58
CA PRO A 46 2.91 -11.31 -6.14
C PRO A 46 2.23 -10.21 -6.98
N VAL A 47 1.54 -10.60 -8.07
CA VAL A 47 0.94 -9.67 -9.04
C VAL A 47 -0.59 -9.75 -9.01
N CYS A 48 -1.16 -10.52 -8.07
CA CYS A 48 -2.58 -10.77 -8.01
C CYS A 48 -3.38 -9.55 -7.54
N ASN A 49 -4.36 -9.16 -8.32
CA ASN A 49 -5.39 -8.18 -7.98
C ASN A 49 -6.74 -8.87 -7.74
N HIS A 50 -6.74 -9.91 -6.94
CA HIS A 50 -7.87 -10.81 -6.77
C HIS A 50 -9.18 -10.10 -6.37
N ALA A 51 -9.11 -9.11 -5.50
CA ALA A 51 -10.29 -8.45 -4.93
C ALA A 51 -10.89 -7.34 -5.81
N TYR A 52 -10.23 -6.98 -6.92
CA TYR A 52 -10.65 -5.82 -7.69
C TYR A 52 -11.56 -6.17 -8.88
N ASN A 53 -12.78 -5.65 -8.86
CA ASN A 53 -13.76 -5.62 -9.97
C ASN A 53 -13.93 -6.92 -10.76
N GLY A 54 -13.91 -8.07 -10.08
CA GLY A 54 -14.05 -9.36 -10.74
C GLY A 54 -12.91 -9.71 -11.69
N GLN A 55 -11.78 -9.05 -11.59
CA GLN A 55 -10.52 -9.49 -12.18
C GLN A 55 -10.01 -10.68 -11.37
N GLY A 56 -10.63 -11.83 -11.49
CA GLY A 56 -10.18 -13.07 -10.86
C GLY A 56 -8.72 -13.36 -11.18
N ALA A 57 -8.16 -14.34 -10.50
CA ALA A 57 -6.78 -14.80 -10.68
C ALA A 57 -6.42 -14.95 -12.17
N SER A 58 -5.20 -14.56 -12.53
CA SER A 58 -4.66 -14.82 -13.86
C SER A 58 -4.34 -16.30 -14.05
N TRP A 59 -4.17 -17.03 -12.96
CA TRP A 59 -3.67 -18.39 -12.92
C TRP A 59 -4.77 -19.39 -12.58
N ILE A 60 -4.81 -20.49 -13.31
CA ILE A 60 -5.68 -21.66 -13.06
C ILE A 60 -4.88 -22.94 -13.13
N ILE A 61 -5.39 -23.97 -12.48
CA ILE A 61 -4.90 -25.34 -12.60
C ILE A 61 -5.88 -26.12 -13.47
N SER A 62 -5.38 -26.62 -14.60
CA SER A 62 -6.11 -27.48 -15.51
C SER A 62 -5.65 -28.93 -15.39
N GLU A 63 -6.49 -29.87 -15.83
CA GLU A 63 -6.14 -31.28 -15.95
C GLU A 63 -6.28 -31.73 -17.41
N TYR A 64 -5.27 -32.43 -17.90
CA TYR A 64 -5.31 -33.07 -19.20
C TYR A 64 -4.60 -34.42 -19.15
N ASN A 65 -5.29 -35.49 -19.52
CA ASN A 65 -4.77 -36.87 -19.50
C ASN A 65 -4.21 -37.32 -18.12
N GLY A 66 -4.85 -36.89 -17.04
CA GLY A 66 -4.45 -37.22 -15.68
C GLY A 66 -3.21 -36.47 -15.18
N LYS A 67 -2.78 -35.43 -15.87
CA LYS A 67 -1.70 -34.50 -15.46
C LYS A 67 -2.26 -33.13 -15.19
N HIS A 68 -1.78 -32.50 -14.13
CA HIS A 68 -2.09 -31.11 -13.81
C HIS A 68 -1.11 -30.16 -14.48
N PHE A 69 -1.61 -28.99 -14.80
CA PHE A 69 -0.85 -27.92 -15.41
C PHE A 69 -1.20 -26.59 -14.75
N MET A 70 -0.19 -25.76 -14.53
CA MET A 70 -0.41 -24.37 -14.18
C MET A 70 -0.59 -23.57 -15.46
N GLU A 71 -1.71 -22.86 -15.60
CA GLU A 71 -2.02 -22.09 -16.79
C GLU A 71 -2.29 -20.64 -16.46
N GLN A 72 -1.61 -19.75 -17.19
CA GLN A 72 -1.97 -18.34 -17.26
C GLN A 72 -3.01 -18.19 -18.38
N MET A 73 -4.21 -17.69 -18.08
CA MET A 73 -5.32 -17.70 -19.04
C MET A 73 -5.79 -16.30 -19.44
N ARG A 74 -5.19 -15.25 -18.89
CA ARG A 74 -5.55 -13.88 -19.26
C ARG A 74 -4.55 -13.29 -20.23
N ILE A 75 -5.09 -12.48 -21.12
CA ILE A 75 -4.32 -11.59 -21.94
C ILE A 75 -4.12 -10.31 -21.16
N ARG A 76 -2.87 -10.02 -20.80
CA ARG A 76 -2.51 -8.79 -20.12
C ARG A 76 -1.90 -7.82 -21.13
N ASN A 77 -2.61 -6.74 -21.36
CA ASN A 77 -2.15 -5.62 -22.16
C ASN A 77 -2.29 -4.34 -21.33
N ASP A 78 -1.96 -4.44 -20.06
CA ASP A 78 -2.15 -3.36 -19.12
C ASP A 78 -1.10 -2.28 -19.35
N LYS A 79 -1.50 -1.27 -20.08
CA LYS A 79 -0.86 0.04 -20.05
C LYS A 79 -1.72 0.92 -19.16
N PRO A 80 -1.19 1.66 -18.21
CA PRO A 80 0.19 2.14 -18.10
C PRO A 80 1.13 1.27 -17.25
N HIS A 81 0.64 0.34 -16.46
CA HIS A 81 1.46 -0.47 -15.57
C HIS A 81 1.91 -1.72 -16.33
N ARG A 82 3.21 -1.84 -16.61
CA ARG A 82 3.80 -3.04 -17.21
C ARG A 82 3.84 -4.17 -16.20
N THR A 83 2.69 -4.75 -15.91
CA THR A 83 2.60 -5.89 -15.02
C THR A 83 2.71 -7.18 -15.82
N PHE A 84 3.61 -8.03 -15.39
CA PHE A 84 3.80 -9.34 -15.94
C PHE A 84 3.21 -10.36 -14.96
N PRO A 85 2.04 -10.98 -15.25
CA PRO A 85 1.52 -12.04 -14.41
C PRO A 85 2.59 -13.09 -14.16
N MET A 86 2.83 -13.41 -12.88
CA MET A 86 3.85 -14.39 -12.50
C MET A 86 3.45 -15.13 -11.24
N LEU A 87 3.99 -16.33 -11.08
CA LEU A 87 4.04 -17.04 -9.81
C LEU A 87 5.51 -17.20 -9.43
N THR A 88 5.83 -16.94 -8.18
CA THR A 88 7.18 -17.06 -7.64
C THR A 88 7.30 -18.21 -6.66
N SER A 89 8.48 -18.81 -6.56
CA SER A 89 8.83 -19.85 -5.59
C SER A 89 10.27 -19.68 -5.12
N GLY A 90 10.54 -20.13 -3.90
CA GLY A 90 11.85 -19.98 -3.27
C GLY A 90 11.94 -18.75 -2.37
N ASP A 91 13.17 -18.33 -2.08
CA ASP A 91 13.43 -17.14 -1.28
C ASP A 91 14.64 -16.36 -1.80
N ARG A 92 14.87 -15.18 -1.21
CA ARG A 92 15.95 -14.26 -1.58
C ARG A 92 17.38 -14.81 -1.37
N PHE A 93 17.54 -15.93 -0.68
CA PHE A 93 18.84 -16.54 -0.40
C PHE A 93 19.28 -17.55 -1.45
N TRP A 94 18.39 -17.91 -2.40
CA TRP A 94 18.72 -18.83 -3.47
C TRP A 94 19.79 -18.24 -4.40
N ARG A 95 20.82 -19.01 -4.69
CA ARG A 95 21.94 -18.62 -5.56
C ARG A 95 22.57 -19.84 -6.21
N ASP A 96 23.29 -19.64 -7.29
CA ASP A 96 24.04 -20.69 -7.99
C ASP A 96 23.21 -21.96 -8.23
N TYR A 97 22.09 -21.79 -8.92
CA TYR A 97 21.12 -22.85 -9.19
C TYR A 97 20.83 -22.98 -10.68
N THR A 98 20.17 -24.07 -11.04
CA THR A 98 19.60 -24.31 -12.35
C THR A 98 18.09 -24.39 -12.22
N ILE A 99 17.34 -23.57 -12.98
CA ILE A 99 15.91 -23.70 -13.17
C ILE A 99 15.63 -24.34 -14.51
N THR A 100 14.68 -25.29 -14.55
CA THR A 100 14.16 -25.93 -15.77
C THR A 100 12.64 -25.97 -15.70
N ALA A 101 11.94 -25.55 -16.75
CA ALA A 101 10.50 -25.58 -16.81
C ALA A 101 9.97 -25.94 -18.21
N SER A 102 8.85 -26.63 -18.28
CA SER A 102 8.15 -26.87 -19.56
C SER A 102 7.13 -25.75 -19.79
N VAL A 103 7.13 -25.20 -20.99
CA VAL A 103 6.31 -24.07 -21.41
C VAL A 103 5.64 -24.37 -22.75
N ARG A 104 4.32 -24.17 -22.82
CA ARG A 104 3.54 -24.24 -24.06
C ARG A 104 2.66 -23.02 -24.18
N MET A 105 2.87 -22.21 -25.23
CA MET A 105 2.04 -21.06 -25.56
C MET A 105 0.86 -21.48 -26.44
N PHE A 106 -0.35 -20.99 -26.15
CA PHE A 106 -1.53 -21.26 -26.98
C PHE A 106 -1.73 -20.23 -28.11
N THR A 107 -0.83 -19.30 -28.25
CA THR A 107 -0.83 -18.28 -29.32
C THR A 107 0.58 -17.88 -29.69
N THR A 108 0.78 -17.52 -30.95
CA THR A 108 2.05 -17.01 -31.51
C THR A 108 1.93 -15.56 -32.00
N LYS A 109 0.78 -14.91 -31.71
CA LYS A 109 0.45 -13.64 -32.34
C LYS A 109 1.11 -12.44 -31.67
N TRP A 110 1.32 -12.50 -30.35
CA TRP A 110 1.86 -11.42 -29.54
C TRP A 110 1.97 -11.86 -28.06
N GLY A 111 2.69 -11.07 -27.27
CA GLY A 111 2.89 -11.30 -25.85
C GLY A 111 4.08 -12.21 -25.55
N ASN A 112 4.32 -12.45 -24.28
CA ASN A 112 5.47 -13.23 -23.83
C ASN A 112 5.10 -14.34 -22.85
N ALA A 113 5.99 -15.35 -22.79
CA ALA A 113 5.91 -16.43 -21.81
C ALA A 113 7.29 -17.00 -21.54
N GLY A 114 7.58 -17.36 -20.31
CA GLY A 114 8.85 -17.96 -19.94
C GLY A 114 9.09 -18.13 -18.45
N ILE A 115 10.37 -18.12 -18.08
CA ILE A 115 10.83 -18.32 -16.70
C ILE A 115 11.57 -17.11 -16.19
N GLY A 116 11.33 -16.77 -14.92
CA GLY A 116 12.09 -15.77 -14.18
C GLY A 116 13.08 -16.42 -13.21
N PHE A 117 14.19 -15.75 -12.97
CA PHE A 117 15.22 -16.19 -12.04
C PHE A 117 15.97 -14.99 -11.45
N CYS A 118 16.72 -15.21 -10.39
CA CYS A 118 17.33 -14.14 -9.60
C CYS A 118 16.31 -13.08 -9.17
N CYS A 119 15.07 -13.50 -8.85
CA CYS A 119 14.00 -12.61 -8.48
C CYS A 119 14.22 -12.07 -7.06
N GLN A 120 14.49 -10.77 -6.94
CA GLN A 120 14.52 -10.07 -5.65
C GLN A 120 13.10 -9.74 -5.21
N ASN A 121 12.27 -9.33 -6.15
CA ASN A 121 10.85 -9.08 -6.02
C ASN A 121 10.17 -9.20 -7.40
N SER A 122 8.87 -9.01 -7.47
CA SER A 122 8.09 -9.12 -8.71
C SER A 122 8.43 -8.08 -9.79
N ALA A 123 9.15 -7.02 -9.42
CA ALA A 123 9.63 -5.98 -10.33
C ALA A 123 11.15 -5.93 -10.47
N ASN A 124 11.88 -6.95 -9.99
CA ASN A 124 13.35 -6.98 -10.07
C ASN A 124 13.83 -8.42 -10.28
N LEU A 125 14.04 -8.80 -11.56
CA LEU A 125 14.37 -10.18 -11.93
C LEU A 125 14.99 -10.27 -13.33
N LEU A 126 15.71 -11.36 -13.57
CA LEU A 126 16.08 -11.82 -14.91
C LEU A 126 14.98 -12.73 -15.48
N VAL A 127 14.75 -12.66 -16.79
CA VAL A 127 13.70 -13.45 -17.44
C VAL A 127 14.20 -14.00 -18.78
N LEU A 128 14.00 -15.29 -18.99
CA LEU A 128 14.15 -15.94 -20.29
C LEU A 128 12.75 -16.14 -20.88
N VAL A 129 12.42 -15.44 -21.95
CA VAL A 129 11.07 -15.43 -22.53
C VAL A 129 11.05 -15.61 -24.03
N PHE A 130 10.01 -16.28 -24.50
CA PHE A 130 9.56 -16.14 -25.88
C PHE A 130 8.75 -14.84 -25.98
N GLU A 131 9.12 -13.99 -26.93
CA GLU A 131 8.43 -12.73 -27.22
C GLU A 131 8.22 -12.63 -28.74
N GLU A 132 6.98 -12.75 -29.22
CA GLU A 132 6.65 -12.76 -30.64
C GLU A 132 7.48 -13.82 -31.42
N HIS A 133 8.46 -13.42 -32.22
CA HIS A 133 9.33 -14.30 -33.02
C HIS A 133 10.78 -14.34 -32.49
N GLU A 134 10.97 -14.02 -31.24
CA GLU A 134 12.30 -13.98 -30.61
C GLU A 134 12.32 -14.79 -29.31
N LEU A 135 13.50 -15.32 -28.99
CA LEU A 135 13.85 -15.70 -27.63
C LEU A 135 14.69 -14.55 -27.07
N ARG A 136 14.31 -14.04 -25.88
CA ARG A 136 14.99 -12.93 -25.23
C ARG A 136 15.46 -13.30 -23.85
N LEU A 137 16.62 -12.77 -23.47
CA LEU A 137 17.07 -12.66 -22.09
C LEU A 137 16.90 -11.21 -21.67
N GLU A 138 16.05 -10.96 -20.69
CA GLU A 138 15.68 -9.63 -20.21
C GLU A 138 16.08 -9.44 -18.74
N TYR A 139 16.44 -8.22 -18.37
CA TYR A 139 16.40 -7.74 -17.01
C TYR A 139 15.21 -6.80 -16.85
N ARG A 140 14.35 -7.11 -15.90
CA ARG A 140 13.20 -6.28 -15.54
C ARG A 140 13.48 -5.64 -14.19
N HIS A 141 13.40 -4.31 -14.14
CA HIS A 141 13.56 -3.56 -12.90
C HIS A 141 12.58 -2.41 -12.86
N LYS A 142 11.71 -2.39 -11.84
CA LYS A 142 10.60 -1.44 -11.74
C LYS A 142 9.72 -1.54 -12.99
N GLU A 143 9.50 -0.43 -13.71
CA GLU A 143 8.73 -0.42 -14.95
C GLU A 143 9.59 -0.57 -16.22
N GLU A 144 10.90 -0.74 -16.06
CA GLU A 144 11.84 -0.83 -17.19
C GLU A 144 12.16 -2.28 -17.55
N VAL A 145 12.25 -2.53 -18.85
CA VAL A 145 12.70 -3.80 -19.42
C VAL A 145 13.95 -3.54 -20.25
N THR A 146 15.06 -4.14 -19.84
CA THR A 146 16.33 -4.11 -20.57
C THR A 146 16.56 -5.45 -21.25
N VAL A 147 16.57 -5.49 -22.56
CA VAL A 147 16.94 -6.69 -23.32
C VAL A 147 18.46 -6.83 -23.27
N LEU A 148 18.94 -7.88 -22.61
CA LEU A 148 20.38 -8.18 -22.50
C LEU A 148 20.90 -8.86 -23.76
N ASP A 149 20.10 -9.76 -24.32
CA ASP A 149 20.40 -10.44 -25.61
C ASP A 149 19.09 -10.98 -26.22
N SER A 150 19.08 -11.15 -27.54
CA SER A 150 17.95 -11.74 -28.26
C SER A 150 18.38 -12.48 -29.53
N VAL A 151 17.62 -13.52 -29.87
CA VAL A 151 17.80 -14.28 -31.12
C VAL A 151 16.45 -14.56 -31.74
N PRO A 152 16.38 -14.61 -33.10
CA PRO A 152 15.17 -15.08 -33.79
C PRO A 152 14.80 -16.51 -33.33
N PHE A 153 13.56 -16.71 -32.98
CA PHE A 153 13.04 -18.01 -32.56
C PHE A 153 11.56 -18.15 -32.94
N ASP A 154 11.27 -18.99 -33.90
CA ASP A 154 9.92 -19.30 -34.33
C ASP A 154 9.38 -20.47 -33.49
N TYR A 155 8.52 -20.17 -32.54
CA TYR A 155 7.78 -21.17 -31.77
C TYR A 155 6.37 -21.39 -32.35
N ASN A 156 5.76 -22.53 -32.06
CA ASN A 156 4.39 -22.82 -32.46
C ASN A 156 3.52 -23.21 -31.26
N CYS A 157 2.20 -23.13 -31.41
CA CYS A 157 1.26 -23.37 -30.33
C CYS A 157 1.01 -24.88 -30.02
N ASP A 158 1.50 -25.77 -30.85
CA ASP A 158 1.32 -27.22 -30.67
C ASP A 158 2.49 -27.86 -29.89
N ASP A 159 3.63 -27.20 -29.85
CA ASP A 159 4.83 -27.71 -29.21
C ASP A 159 4.95 -27.23 -27.74
N THR A 160 5.58 -28.09 -26.95
CA THR A 160 6.01 -27.78 -25.58
C THR A 160 7.52 -27.67 -25.59
N TYR A 161 8.03 -26.56 -25.07
CA TYR A 161 9.47 -26.27 -25.01
C TYR A 161 9.96 -26.43 -23.57
N VAL A 162 11.18 -26.86 -23.40
CA VAL A 162 11.87 -26.90 -22.10
C VAL A 162 12.85 -25.76 -22.02
N LEU A 163 12.50 -24.75 -21.22
CA LEU A 163 13.39 -23.63 -20.92
C LEU A 163 14.28 -23.99 -19.72
N LYS A 164 15.57 -23.60 -19.82
CA LYS A 164 16.55 -23.82 -18.76
C LYS A 164 17.44 -22.59 -18.61
N ALA A 165 17.68 -22.17 -17.35
CA ALA A 165 18.67 -21.17 -17.00
C ALA A 165 19.60 -21.72 -15.90
N GLU A 166 20.90 -21.69 -16.14
CA GLU A 166 21.95 -22.06 -15.18
C GLU A 166 22.64 -20.79 -14.71
N ILE A 167 22.67 -20.57 -13.41
CA ILE A 167 23.22 -19.37 -12.77
C ILE A 167 24.41 -19.77 -11.91
N LYS A 168 25.55 -19.10 -12.09
CA LYS A 168 26.74 -19.28 -11.26
C LYS A 168 27.46 -17.94 -11.06
N GLY A 169 27.24 -17.32 -9.91
CA GLY A 169 27.74 -15.96 -9.66
C GLY A 169 27.09 -14.96 -10.62
N SER A 170 27.89 -14.31 -11.47
CA SER A 170 27.42 -13.42 -12.53
C SER A 170 27.17 -14.12 -13.87
N HIS A 171 27.56 -15.40 -13.99
CA HIS A 171 27.48 -16.14 -15.25
C HIS A 171 26.13 -16.79 -15.42
N VAL A 172 25.50 -16.60 -16.57
CA VAL A 172 24.19 -17.11 -16.94
C VAL A 172 24.25 -17.85 -18.27
N ILE A 173 23.78 -19.11 -18.26
CA ILE A 173 23.63 -19.91 -19.49
C ILE A 173 22.16 -20.23 -19.66
N CYS A 174 21.58 -19.85 -20.81
CA CYS A 174 20.18 -20.13 -21.11
C CYS A 174 20.04 -21.04 -22.32
N SER A 175 19.16 -22.04 -22.22
CA SER A 175 18.90 -22.99 -23.29
C SER A 175 17.39 -23.26 -23.47
N VAL A 176 17.04 -23.71 -24.66
CA VAL A 176 15.74 -24.25 -25.03
C VAL A 176 15.95 -25.65 -25.61
N ASP A 177 15.30 -26.67 -25.08
CA ASP A 177 15.44 -28.08 -25.49
C ASP A 177 16.92 -28.51 -25.59
N ASP A 178 17.69 -28.21 -24.53
CA ASP A 178 19.12 -28.48 -24.37
C ASP A 178 20.04 -27.71 -25.35
N LYS A 179 19.52 -26.91 -26.27
CA LYS A 179 20.32 -26.06 -27.12
C LYS A 179 20.59 -24.71 -26.44
N VAL A 180 21.83 -24.38 -26.21
CA VAL A 180 22.27 -23.09 -25.63
C VAL A 180 22.04 -21.97 -26.64
N TYR A 181 21.41 -20.91 -26.18
CA TYR A 181 21.16 -19.69 -26.95
C TYR A 181 21.87 -18.48 -26.36
N PHE A 182 22.00 -18.40 -25.02
CA PHE A 182 22.69 -17.31 -24.35
C PHE A 182 23.73 -17.89 -23.37
N ASP A 183 24.90 -17.28 -23.37
CA ASP A 183 26.04 -17.63 -22.51
C ASP A 183 26.83 -16.34 -22.24
N LEU A 184 26.55 -15.69 -21.09
CA LEU A 184 27.07 -14.36 -20.80
C LEU A 184 27.21 -14.09 -19.29
N ASP A 185 27.99 -13.06 -18.96
CA ASP A 185 28.09 -12.51 -17.61
C ASP A 185 27.21 -11.29 -17.45
N THR A 186 26.46 -11.23 -16.36
CA THR A 186 25.65 -10.07 -15.97
C THR A 186 25.67 -9.84 -14.47
N GLU A 187 25.85 -8.58 -14.05
CA GLU A 187 25.85 -8.20 -12.64
C GLU A 187 24.49 -8.47 -11.98
N TYR A 188 23.39 -8.44 -12.74
CA TYR A 188 22.04 -8.68 -12.25
C TYR A 188 21.82 -10.10 -11.70
N ALA A 189 22.67 -11.07 -12.08
CA ALA A 189 22.59 -12.44 -11.56
C ALA A 189 23.24 -12.61 -10.18
N ARG A 190 24.16 -11.71 -9.78
CA ARG A 190 24.98 -11.88 -8.56
C ARG A 190 24.19 -11.96 -7.27
N GLN A 191 23.04 -11.31 -7.22
CA GLN A 191 22.22 -11.28 -6.00
C GLN A 191 21.51 -12.62 -5.76
N GLY A 192 21.31 -13.43 -6.80
CA GLY A 192 20.47 -14.61 -6.73
C GLY A 192 18.99 -14.22 -6.54
N GLY A 193 18.22 -15.05 -5.84
CA GLY A 193 16.83 -14.79 -5.53
C GLY A 193 15.89 -15.93 -5.94
N LYS A 194 14.59 -15.68 -5.80
CA LYS A 194 13.50 -16.60 -6.15
C LYS A 194 13.52 -16.97 -7.63
N VAL A 195 12.71 -17.95 -8.00
CA VAL A 195 12.35 -18.27 -9.38
C VAL A 195 10.92 -17.89 -9.68
N ALA A 196 10.59 -17.75 -10.96
CA ALA A 196 9.23 -17.44 -11.40
C ALA A 196 8.85 -18.21 -12.68
N ILE A 197 7.56 -18.39 -12.87
CA ILE A 197 6.94 -18.61 -14.18
C ILE A 197 6.12 -17.36 -14.51
N THR A 198 6.15 -16.91 -15.76
CA THR A 198 5.50 -15.67 -16.19
C THR A 198 4.94 -15.77 -17.59
N ALA A 199 3.79 -15.17 -17.81
CA ALA A 199 3.22 -15.05 -19.15
C ALA A 199 2.20 -13.89 -19.22
N THR A 200 2.15 -13.23 -20.39
CA THR A 200 1.13 -12.20 -20.70
C THR A 200 0.07 -12.72 -21.67
N ILE A 201 0.20 -13.94 -22.11
CA ILE A 201 -0.67 -14.66 -23.03
C ILE A 201 -1.08 -16.02 -22.45
N PRO A 202 -2.16 -16.64 -22.94
CA PRO A 202 -2.52 -17.98 -22.53
C PRO A 202 -1.37 -18.98 -22.72
N THR A 203 -0.90 -19.52 -21.62
CA THR A 203 0.31 -20.35 -21.55
C THR A 203 0.16 -21.44 -20.48
N GLN A 204 0.67 -22.63 -20.78
CA GLN A 204 0.66 -23.79 -19.91
C GLN A 204 2.07 -24.14 -19.44
N PHE A 205 2.22 -24.39 -18.14
CA PHE A 205 3.45 -24.90 -17.52
C PHE A 205 3.17 -26.29 -16.95
N GLY A 206 3.98 -27.29 -17.34
CA GLY A 206 3.77 -28.67 -16.95
C GLY A 206 4.64 -29.12 -15.77
N PHE A 207 5.81 -28.52 -15.62
CA PHE A 207 6.69 -28.73 -14.47
C PHE A 207 7.66 -27.55 -14.29
N VAL A 208 8.16 -27.42 -13.06
CA VAL A 208 9.27 -26.50 -12.72
C VAL A 208 10.22 -27.20 -11.76
N ASN A 209 11.48 -27.35 -12.13
CA ASN A 209 12.51 -27.96 -11.30
C ASN A 209 13.63 -26.95 -11.04
N VAL A 210 14.09 -26.89 -9.79
CA VAL A 210 15.26 -26.10 -9.42
C VAL A 210 16.23 -26.98 -8.66
N THR A 211 17.46 -27.01 -9.15
CA THR A 211 18.55 -27.81 -8.55
C THR A 211 19.77 -26.96 -8.27
N THR A 212 20.57 -27.40 -7.31
CA THR A 212 21.86 -26.77 -6.98
C THR A 212 22.84 -27.82 -6.46
N SER A 213 24.07 -27.44 -6.12
CA SER A 213 25.00 -28.35 -5.44
C SER A 213 24.67 -28.49 -3.95
N GLU A 214 25.04 -29.62 -3.34
CA GLU A 214 24.90 -29.80 -1.89
C GLU A 214 25.60 -28.70 -1.09
N SER A 215 26.79 -28.25 -1.55
CA SER A 215 27.51 -27.16 -0.91
C SER A 215 26.83 -25.82 -0.98
N THR A 216 26.16 -25.54 -2.12
CA THR A 216 25.38 -24.31 -2.28
C THR A 216 24.10 -24.37 -1.42
N ALA A 217 23.42 -25.51 -1.39
CA ALA A 217 22.24 -25.70 -0.53
C ALA A 217 22.58 -25.43 0.95
N ALA A 218 23.68 -26.00 1.43
CA ALA A 218 24.17 -25.73 2.80
C ALA A 218 24.49 -24.23 3.03
N SER A 219 25.03 -23.54 2.03
CA SER A 219 25.29 -22.09 2.09
C SER A 219 24.00 -21.26 2.11
N ILE A 220 22.97 -21.65 1.38
CA ILE A 220 21.65 -21.03 1.39
C ILE A 220 21.03 -21.18 2.78
N ASP A 221 21.04 -22.38 3.35
CA ASP A 221 20.51 -22.63 4.70
C ASP A 221 21.29 -21.86 5.79
N ALA A 222 22.61 -21.76 5.66
CA ALA A 222 23.41 -20.93 6.56
C ALA A 222 23.02 -19.44 6.48
N ALA A 223 22.77 -18.91 5.29
CA ALA A 223 22.33 -17.52 5.10
C ALA A 223 20.92 -17.27 5.69
N ARG A 224 19.98 -18.20 5.51
CA ARG A 224 18.65 -18.14 6.14
C ARG A 224 18.75 -18.11 7.66
N ASN A 225 19.54 -19.03 8.22
CA ASN A 225 19.74 -19.12 9.67
C ASN A 225 20.43 -17.88 10.24
N ALA A 226 21.38 -17.31 9.52
CA ALA A 226 22.04 -16.07 9.92
C ALA A 226 21.06 -14.90 9.97
N TYR A 227 20.21 -14.74 8.94
CA TYR A 227 19.19 -13.70 8.93
C TYR A 227 18.14 -13.90 10.03
N LYS A 228 17.69 -15.14 10.24
CA LYS A 228 16.78 -15.46 11.35
C LYS A 228 17.38 -15.10 12.70
N ALA A 229 18.64 -15.45 12.92
CA ALA A 229 19.36 -15.10 14.15
C ALA A 229 19.54 -13.58 14.31
N GLU A 230 19.75 -12.85 13.22
CA GLU A 230 19.81 -11.39 13.21
C GLU A 230 18.46 -10.78 13.67
N CYS A 231 17.35 -11.24 13.11
CA CYS A 231 16.01 -10.82 13.53
C CYS A 231 15.74 -11.17 15.00
N GLU A 232 16.03 -12.40 15.44
CA GLU A 232 15.84 -12.83 16.82
C GLU A 232 16.70 -12.01 17.80
N ASN A 233 17.93 -11.69 17.40
CA ASN A 233 18.81 -10.84 18.20
C ASN A 233 18.29 -9.39 18.26
N ALA A 234 17.82 -8.84 17.15
CA ALA A 234 17.20 -7.52 17.11
C ALA A 234 15.94 -7.45 18.02
N GLN A 235 15.06 -8.44 17.88
CA GLN A 235 13.82 -8.55 18.69
C GLN A 235 14.12 -8.63 20.20
N ALA A 236 15.25 -9.19 20.60
CA ALA A 236 15.64 -9.29 22.01
C ALA A 236 16.01 -7.93 22.65
N HIS A 237 16.24 -6.89 21.84
CA HIS A 237 16.61 -5.55 22.30
C HIS A 237 15.42 -4.61 22.47
N TYR A 238 14.24 -4.99 21.97
CA TYR A 238 13.06 -4.14 21.97
C TYR A 238 11.93 -4.73 22.84
N PRO A 239 11.07 -3.88 23.43
CA PRO A 239 9.88 -4.34 24.10
C PRO A 239 9.01 -5.17 23.16
N LYS A 240 8.42 -6.24 23.69
CA LYS A 240 7.48 -7.08 22.95
C LYS A 240 6.08 -6.50 23.02
N MET A 241 5.24 -6.88 22.06
CA MET A 241 3.81 -6.59 22.14
C MET A 241 3.17 -7.38 23.29
N LYS A 242 2.48 -6.66 24.16
CA LYS A 242 1.70 -7.19 25.26
C LYS A 242 0.24 -6.82 25.06
N LEU A 243 -0.61 -7.82 25.00
CA LEU A 243 -2.04 -7.59 24.89
C LEU A 243 -2.54 -6.79 26.10
N LEU A 244 -3.16 -5.64 25.84
CA LEU A 244 -3.75 -4.76 26.84
C LEU A 244 -5.25 -4.99 26.94
N LYS A 245 -5.97 -5.00 25.80
CA LYS A 245 -7.43 -5.16 25.74
C LYS A 245 -7.89 -5.99 24.55
N LYS A 246 -9.04 -6.63 24.75
CA LYS A 246 -9.87 -7.22 23.70
C LYS A 246 -11.24 -6.57 23.75
N ILE A 247 -11.75 -6.14 22.61
CA ILE A 247 -13.04 -5.49 22.46
C ILE A 247 -13.87 -6.30 21.47
N ASP A 248 -15.12 -6.59 21.84
CA ASP A 248 -16.11 -7.18 20.94
C ASP A 248 -16.72 -6.09 20.06
N LEU A 249 -16.60 -6.21 18.74
CA LEU A 249 -17.13 -5.25 17.77
C LEU A 249 -18.49 -5.66 17.19
N LYS A 250 -19.10 -6.73 17.68
CA LYS A 250 -20.43 -7.14 17.21
C LYS A 250 -21.46 -6.06 17.47
N GLY A 251 -22.19 -5.71 16.43
CA GLY A 251 -23.19 -4.63 16.49
C GLY A 251 -22.60 -3.22 16.38
N CYS A 252 -21.27 -3.06 16.24
CA CYS A 252 -20.66 -1.75 15.99
C CYS A 252 -20.81 -1.28 14.53
N GLY A 253 -21.16 -2.17 13.60
CA GLY A 253 -21.09 -1.81 12.18
C GLY A 253 -19.67 -1.53 11.77
N THR A 254 -18.84 -2.57 11.77
CA THR A 254 -17.40 -2.45 11.58
C THR A 254 -17.04 -1.94 10.20
N GLY A 255 -16.03 -1.09 10.14
CA GLY A 255 -15.44 -0.55 8.93
C GLY A 255 -13.92 -0.48 9.03
N ARG A 256 -13.28 -0.14 7.92
CA ARG A 256 -11.85 0.14 7.89
C ARG A 256 -11.50 1.42 8.63
N GLN A 257 -12.38 2.44 8.55
CA GLN A 257 -12.10 3.71 9.16
C GLN A 257 -12.41 3.71 10.65
N LEU A 258 -11.34 3.87 11.41
CA LEU A 258 -11.36 4.08 12.85
C LEU A 258 -10.68 5.42 13.12
N ARG A 259 -11.31 6.28 13.93
CA ARG A 259 -10.77 7.56 14.38
C ARG A 259 -10.81 7.64 15.89
N PHE A 260 -9.88 8.39 16.44
CA PHE A 260 -9.72 8.59 17.88
C PHE A 260 -9.88 10.07 18.20
N GLY A 261 -10.52 10.38 19.33
CA GLY A 261 -10.71 11.77 19.78
C GLY A 261 -11.24 11.84 21.22
N HIS A 262 -11.32 13.06 21.75
CA HIS A 262 -11.75 13.33 23.12
C HIS A 262 -13.25 13.73 23.18
N LEU A 263 -14.11 12.81 22.75
CA LEU A 263 -15.56 13.07 22.63
C LEU A 263 -16.22 13.43 23.96
N LEU A 264 -15.72 12.88 25.07
CA LEU A 264 -16.28 13.09 26.42
C LEU A 264 -15.59 14.19 27.20
N GLY A 265 -14.51 14.78 26.71
CA GLY A 265 -13.73 15.82 27.36
C GLY A 265 -13.15 15.41 28.72
N ASN A 266 -13.03 14.11 28.97
CA ASN A 266 -12.52 13.56 30.23
C ASN A 266 -11.01 13.29 30.21
N GLY A 267 -10.33 13.65 29.13
CA GLY A 267 -8.90 13.40 28.92
C GLY A 267 -8.57 11.98 28.39
N GLU A 268 -9.57 11.13 28.23
CA GLU A 268 -9.42 9.81 27.64
C GLU A 268 -9.86 9.84 26.17
N TYR A 269 -9.26 8.98 25.35
CA TYR A 269 -9.70 8.78 23.97
C TYR A 269 -10.99 7.96 23.90
N GLN A 270 -11.84 8.32 22.98
CA GLN A 270 -12.92 7.50 22.46
C GLN A 270 -12.68 7.19 21.00
N MET A 271 -13.36 6.20 20.49
CA MET A 271 -13.21 5.73 19.12
C MET A 271 -14.50 5.95 18.34
N VAL A 272 -14.37 6.29 17.06
CA VAL A 272 -15.49 6.32 16.12
C VAL A 272 -15.17 5.42 14.95
N MET A 273 -15.99 4.40 14.74
CA MET A 273 -15.94 3.48 13.62
C MET A 273 -16.93 3.90 12.55
N ALA A 274 -16.49 3.96 11.30
CA ALA A 274 -17.35 4.24 10.16
C ALA A 274 -17.58 2.97 9.34
N GLN A 275 -18.81 2.49 9.34
CA GLN A 275 -19.25 1.45 8.41
C GLN A 275 -19.70 2.08 7.09
N CYS A 276 -19.32 1.48 6.01
CA CYS A 276 -19.50 2.01 4.68
C CYS A 276 -20.37 1.12 3.80
N GLN A 277 -20.95 1.71 2.76
CA GLN A 277 -21.83 1.02 1.82
C GLN A 277 -21.65 1.55 0.40
N LYS A 278 -21.66 0.69 -0.60
CA LYS A 278 -21.67 1.08 -2.00
C LYS A 278 -23.00 1.74 -2.40
N ARG A 279 -22.92 2.79 -3.21
CA ARG A 279 -24.08 3.38 -3.91
C ARG A 279 -24.21 2.90 -5.33
N VAL A 280 -23.08 2.64 -6.00
CA VAL A 280 -23.01 2.09 -7.36
C VAL A 280 -22.05 0.93 -7.40
N ASN A 281 -22.18 0.08 -8.40
CA ASN A 281 -21.38 -1.13 -8.52
C ASN A 281 -19.94 -0.84 -9.01
N ARG A 282 -19.29 0.18 -8.43
CA ARG A 282 -17.89 0.54 -8.64
C ARG A 282 -17.34 1.14 -7.36
N ASP A 283 -16.03 1.18 -7.23
CA ASP A 283 -15.32 1.66 -6.05
C ASP A 283 -15.46 3.18 -5.80
N ALA A 284 -15.89 3.93 -6.80
CA ALA A 284 -15.88 5.38 -6.79
C ALA A 284 -16.93 6.05 -5.88
N TYR A 285 -17.96 5.37 -5.44
CA TYR A 285 -19.10 6.02 -4.82
C TYR A 285 -19.61 5.28 -3.59
N GLY A 286 -18.80 5.35 -2.53
CA GLY A 286 -19.21 4.89 -1.20
C GLY A 286 -20.05 5.92 -0.45
N THR A 287 -20.63 5.49 0.64
CA THR A 287 -21.27 6.35 1.67
C THR A 287 -21.11 5.71 3.03
N ILE A 288 -21.10 6.51 4.08
CA ILE A 288 -21.18 6.00 5.44
C ILE A 288 -22.61 5.54 5.71
N SER A 289 -22.78 4.27 6.10
CA SER A 289 -24.06 3.71 6.52
C SER A 289 -24.32 3.90 8.01
N CYS A 290 -23.29 3.70 8.83
CA CYS A 290 -23.35 3.85 10.26
C CYS A 290 -22.05 4.44 10.82
N LEU A 291 -22.18 5.31 11.81
CA LEU A 291 -21.09 5.73 12.70
C LEU A 291 -21.39 5.16 14.08
N THR A 292 -20.42 4.52 14.69
CA THR A 292 -20.51 4.03 16.07
C THR A 292 -19.40 4.64 16.90
N ALA A 293 -19.76 5.41 17.92
CA ALA A 293 -18.82 5.87 18.94
C ALA A 293 -18.82 4.92 20.12
N PHE A 294 -17.64 4.60 20.61
CA PHE A 294 -17.45 3.72 21.76
C PHE A 294 -16.18 4.10 22.53
N ASP A 295 -16.17 3.76 23.81
CA ASP A 295 -15.00 3.98 24.66
C ASP A 295 -13.94 2.89 24.48
N LEU A 296 -12.79 3.05 25.13
CA LEU A 296 -11.70 2.08 25.07
C LEU A 296 -12.01 0.76 25.81
N ASP A 297 -13.15 0.63 26.49
CA ASP A 297 -13.65 -0.61 27.04
C ASP A 297 -14.66 -1.32 26.11
N GLY A 298 -14.99 -0.70 24.98
CA GLY A 298 -15.94 -1.24 24.00
C GLY A 298 -17.40 -0.91 24.29
N ASN A 299 -17.68 -0.04 25.25
CA ASN A 299 -19.06 0.39 25.52
C ASN A 299 -19.49 1.37 24.43
N ILE A 300 -20.56 1.05 23.71
CA ILE A 300 -21.14 1.92 22.71
C ILE A 300 -21.74 3.15 23.40
N LEU A 301 -21.29 4.33 23.02
CA LEU A 301 -21.79 5.61 23.49
C LEU A 301 -23.02 6.03 22.71
N TRP A 302 -22.93 5.96 21.39
CA TRP A 302 -24.02 6.25 20.46
C TRP A 302 -23.78 5.64 19.08
N GLN A 303 -24.84 5.55 18.29
CA GLN A 303 -24.81 5.17 16.89
C GLN A 303 -25.60 6.15 16.05
N HIS A 304 -25.04 6.56 14.91
CA HIS A 304 -25.71 7.42 13.95
C HIS A 304 -25.85 6.68 12.61
N GLY A 305 -27.01 6.11 12.36
CA GLY A 305 -27.32 5.16 11.30
C GLY A 305 -27.55 3.77 11.87
N GLU A 306 -27.75 2.80 10.99
CA GLU A 306 -28.01 1.41 11.37
C GLU A 306 -26.78 0.55 11.04
N PRO A 307 -26.22 -0.14 12.02
CA PRO A 307 -25.15 -1.09 11.77
C PRO A 307 -25.67 -2.32 11.01
N THR A 308 -24.83 -2.96 10.24
CA THR A 308 -25.14 -4.20 9.51
C THR A 308 -23.98 -5.17 9.59
N ASP A 309 -24.30 -6.45 9.67
CA ASP A 309 -23.32 -7.53 9.59
C ASP A 309 -22.99 -7.92 8.12
N ASN A 310 -23.50 -7.17 7.16
CA ASN A 310 -23.21 -7.38 5.74
C ASN A 310 -21.85 -6.81 5.35
N HIS A 311 -20.79 -7.36 5.84
CA HIS A 311 -19.39 -7.00 5.74
C HIS A 311 -18.96 -6.49 4.34
N ASP A 312 -19.38 -5.31 3.94
CA ASP A 312 -19.08 -4.69 2.65
C ASP A 312 -17.87 -3.75 2.66
N ILE A 313 -17.10 -3.77 3.75
CA ILE A 313 -15.89 -2.97 3.95
C ILE A 313 -14.85 -3.12 2.83
N GLY A 314 -14.68 -4.35 2.32
CA GLY A 314 -13.70 -4.63 1.26
C GLY A 314 -14.20 -4.29 -0.15
N THR A 315 -15.40 -3.72 -0.30
CA THR A 315 -16.02 -3.52 -1.60
C THR A 315 -16.29 -2.07 -1.96
N ILE A 316 -15.89 -1.14 -1.10
CA ILE A 316 -16.19 0.29 -1.23
C ILE A 316 -14.94 1.14 -1.26
N SER A 317 -15.15 2.36 -1.74
CA SER A 317 -14.07 3.30 -1.86
C SER A 317 -13.54 3.77 -0.49
N ALA A 318 -12.47 4.17 -0.59
CA ALA A 318 -11.40 4.76 0.06
C ALA A 318 -11.62 5.45 1.38
N ASP A 319 -11.12 6.59 1.42
CA ASP A 319 -11.26 7.49 2.52
C ASP A 319 -12.71 7.95 2.60
N MET A 320 -13.36 7.68 3.71
CA MET A 320 -14.70 8.18 3.94
C MET A 320 -14.58 9.52 4.67
N PRO A 321 -15.46 10.46 4.36
CA PRO A 321 -15.38 11.81 4.91
C PRO A 321 -15.77 11.84 6.40
N MET A 322 -14.79 11.62 7.27
CA MET A 322 -14.96 11.67 8.73
C MET A 322 -13.70 12.18 9.40
N GLN A 323 -13.83 13.19 10.24
CA GLN A 323 -12.79 13.68 11.13
C GLN A 323 -13.36 13.89 12.55
N ILE A 324 -12.50 13.84 13.56
CA ILE A 324 -12.84 14.15 14.95
C ILE A 324 -12.03 15.38 15.34
N TYR A 325 -12.69 16.46 15.75
CA TYR A 325 -12.03 17.71 16.09
C TYR A 325 -12.97 18.67 16.84
N ASP A 326 -12.44 19.41 17.84
CA ASP A 326 -13.13 20.49 18.55
C ASP A 326 -13.27 21.72 17.61
N ILE A 327 -14.25 21.67 16.70
CA ILE A 327 -14.41 22.68 15.66
C ILE A 327 -15.07 23.96 16.15
N ASP A 328 -15.86 23.91 17.22
CA ASP A 328 -16.51 25.10 17.79
C ASP A 328 -15.76 25.67 19.00
N GLY A 329 -14.75 24.96 19.51
CA GLY A 329 -13.85 25.43 20.56
C GLY A 329 -14.43 25.31 21.96
N ASP A 330 -15.37 24.41 22.17
CA ASP A 330 -16.03 24.22 23.49
C ASP A 330 -15.28 23.24 24.41
N GLY A 331 -14.21 22.59 23.88
CA GLY A 331 -13.36 21.65 24.63
C GLY A 331 -13.79 20.19 24.51
N PHE A 332 -14.78 19.89 23.67
CA PHE A 332 -15.19 18.54 23.31
C PHE A 332 -15.05 18.37 21.80
N ASP A 333 -14.56 17.21 21.39
CA ASP A 333 -14.43 16.95 19.96
C ASP A 333 -15.79 16.63 19.34
N GLU A 334 -16.09 17.24 18.19
CA GLU A 334 -17.17 16.87 17.31
C GLU A 334 -16.75 15.76 16.36
N VAL A 335 -17.74 15.04 15.81
CA VAL A 335 -17.57 14.18 14.65
C VAL A 335 -18.08 14.90 13.41
N ILE A 336 -17.15 15.33 12.56
CA ILE A 336 -17.43 16.00 11.31
C ILE A 336 -17.44 14.95 10.21
N THR A 337 -18.54 14.87 9.44
CA THR A 337 -18.72 13.82 8.43
C THR A 337 -19.56 14.28 7.25
N ALA A 338 -19.49 13.52 6.17
CA ALA A 338 -20.46 13.65 5.08
C ALA A 338 -21.07 12.30 4.77
N LYS A 339 -22.40 12.23 4.85
CA LYS A 339 -23.16 11.03 4.50
C LYS A 339 -24.47 11.41 3.82
N ASN A 340 -24.88 10.59 2.90
CA ASN A 340 -26.15 10.75 2.20
C ASN A 340 -26.37 12.17 1.62
N PHE A 341 -25.32 12.72 1.00
CA PHE A 341 -25.31 14.07 0.39
C PHE A 341 -25.57 15.21 1.38
N GLU A 342 -25.19 15.01 2.64
CA GLU A 342 -25.19 16.04 3.67
C GLU A 342 -23.82 16.07 4.35
N VAL A 343 -23.31 17.26 4.63
CA VAL A 343 -22.23 17.48 5.59
C VAL A 343 -22.88 17.67 6.95
N LEU A 344 -22.36 16.97 7.94
CA LEU A 344 -22.87 16.94 9.32
C LEU A 344 -21.75 17.29 10.29
N ILE A 345 -22.08 18.08 11.32
CA ILE A 345 -21.30 18.23 12.54
C ILE A 345 -22.13 17.61 13.65
N LEU A 346 -21.64 16.51 14.22
CA LEU A 346 -22.31 15.77 15.28
C LEU A 346 -21.64 16.13 16.62
N ASP A 347 -22.45 16.32 17.65
CA ASP A 347 -21.98 16.39 19.02
C ASP A 347 -21.27 15.08 19.38
N GLY A 348 -20.00 15.17 19.75
CA GLY A 348 -19.17 13.98 20.00
C GLY A 348 -19.67 13.12 21.14
N LYS A 349 -20.30 13.71 22.15
CA LYS A 349 -20.79 13.01 23.35
C LYS A 349 -22.09 12.26 23.09
N THR A 350 -22.97 12.78 22.25
CA THR A 350 -24.34 12.25 22.08
C THR A 350 -24.60 11.71 20.67
N GLY A 351 -23.80 12.05 19.67
CA GLY A 351 -24.07 11.76 18.26
C GLY A 351 -25.20 12.57 17.64
N GLU A 352 -25.77 13.54 18.38
CA GLU A 352 -26.82 14.41 17.86
C GLU A 352 -26.27 15.42 16.85
N VAL A 353 -27.07 15.76 15.85
CA VAL A 353 -26.65 16.70 14.79
C VAL A 353 -26.67 18.13 15.34
N LYS A 354 -25.48 18.74 15.52
CA LYS A 354 -25.32 20.17 15.84
C LYS A 354 -25.58 21.06 14.61
N LYS A 355 -24.99 20.70 13.46
CA LYS A 355 -25.17 21.45 12.20
C LYS A 355 -25.29 20.47 11.01
N ARG A 356 -26.04 20.89 9.98
CA ARG A 356 -26.13 20.16 8.71
C ARG A 356 -26.31 21.08 7.52
N ALA A 357 -25.74 20.68 6.40
CA ALA A 357 -25.98 21.29 5.10
C ALA A 357 -25.99 20.23 4.00
N LYS A 358 -26.75 20.46 2.93
CA LYS A 358 -26.66 19.62 1.73
C LYS A 358 -25.32 19.86 1.04
N THR A 359 -24.71 18.80 0.50
CA THR A 359 -23.53 18.96 -0.34
C THR A 359 -23.86 19.79 -1.59
N PRO A 360 -22.90 20.55 -2.13
CA PRO A 360 -23.10 21.32 -3.35
C PRO A 360 -23.58 20.48 -4.51
N PHE A 361 -24.25 21.11 -5.48
CA PHE A 361 -24.58 20.48 -6.75
C PHE A 361 -23.32 20.28 -7.59
N SER A 362 -23.23 19.18 -8.28
CA SER A 362 -22.27 18.99 -9.36
C SER A 362 -22.69 19.79 -10.59
N SER A 363 -21.72 20.16 -11.41
CA SER A 363 -21.97 20.85 -12.69
C SER A 363 -21.77 19.86 -13.85
N PRO A 364 -22.79 19.63 -14.70
CA PRO A 364 -22.66 18.75 -15.85
C PRO A 364 -21.56 19.17 -16.84
N GLU A 365 -21.28 20.45 -16.94
CA GLU A 365 -20.23 21.00 -17.81
C GLU A 365 -18.84 20.60 -17.30
N GLU A 366 -18.70 20.38 -15.99
CA GLU A 366 -17.45 19.95 -15.35
C GLU A 366 -17.20 18.45 -15.47
N ASP A 367 -18.25 17.65 -15.66
CA ASP A 367 -18.16 16.18 -15.68
C ASP A 367 -17.40 15.62 -16.89
N GLY A 368 -17.35 16.38 -17.98
CA GLY A 368 -16.65 15.98 -19.21
C GLY A 368 -15.14 15.93 -19.10
N THR A 369 -14.56 16.51 -18.05
CA THR A 369 -13.10 16.64 -17.86
C THR A 369 -12.50 15.56 -16.97
N ILE A 370 -13.31 14.69 -16.37
CA ILE A 370 -12.85 13.66 -15.44
C ILE A 370 -11.98 12.63 -16.15
N ILE A 371 -10.73 12.54 -15.72
CA ILE A 371 -9.75 11.58 -16.24
C ILE A 371 -9.75 10.31 -15.38
N GLY A 372 -9.59 9.15 -16.05
CA GLY A 372 -9.53 7.85 -15.38
C GLY A 372 -10.89 7.25 -15.00
N VAL A 373 -12.00 7.94 -15.31
CA VAL A 373 -13.36 7.40 -15.14
C VAL A 373 -13.83 6.78 -16.46
N PRO A 374 -14.10 5.47 -16.51
CA PRO A 374 -14.43 4.79 -17.76
C PRO A 374 -15.61 5.39 -18.52
N ASP A 375 -16.62 5.90 -17.82
CA ASP A 375 -17.86 6.40 -18.40
C ASP A 375 -17.92 7.92 -18.49
N LYS A 376 -16.93 8.63 -17.93
CA LYS A 376 -16.87 10.11 -17.90
C LYS A 376 -18.17 10.80 -17.44
N ILE A 377 -18.96 10.09 -16.66
CA ILE A 377 -20.25 10.56 -16.16
C ILE A 377 -20.22 10.49 -14.64
N TYR A 378 -20.39 11.62 -13.99
CA TYR A 378 -20.63 11.66 -12.56
C TYR A 378 -22.07 11.20 -12.28
N ALA A 379 -22.23 10.25 -11.35
CA ALA A 379 -23.50 9.54 -11.20
C ALA A 379 -24.59 10.32 -10.45
N PHE A 380 -24.26 11.48 -9.85
CA PHE A 380 -25.14 12.18 -8.92
C PHE A 380 -25.27 13.66 -9.25
N ASP A 381 -26.41 14.25 -8.92
CA ASP A 381 -26.63 15.70 -9.04
C ASP A 381 -25.86 16.51 -7.99
N ARG A 382 -25.46 15.87 -6.89
CA ARG A 382 -24.71 16.49 -5.79
C ARG A 382 -23.38 15.83 -5.59
N ILE A 383 -22.44 16.59 -5.03
CA ILE A 383 -21.15 16.05 -4.62
C ILE A 383 -21.34 14.89 -3.64
N ASN A 384 -20.73 13.75 -3.95
CA ASN A 384 -20.59 12.62 -3.04
C ASN A 384 -19.15 12.64 -2.49
N PRO A 385 -18.90 13.24 -1.31
CA PRO A 385 -17.55 13.32 -0.77
C PRO A 385 -16.95 11.96 -0.48
N ASP A 386 -15.67 11.77 -0.83
CA ASP A 386 -14.85 10.64 -0.42
C ASP A 386 -13.67 11.06 0.46
N GLY A 387 -13.42 12.35 0.60
CA GLY A 387 -12.38 12.91 1.46
C GLY A 387 -12.83 14.18 2.17
N MET A 388 -12.31 14.41 3.36
CA MET A 388 -12.57 15.56 4.20
C MET A 388 -11.33 15.96 4.97
N ARG A 389 -11.09 17.28 5.10
CA ARG A 389 -10.02 17.84 5.93
C ARG A 389 -10.52 19.01 6.75
N ILE A 390 -9.94 19.20 7.91
CA ILE A 390 -10.06 20.43 8.70
C ILE A 390 -8.92 21.34 8.26
N CYS A 391 -9.22 22.59 7.96
CA CYS A 391 -8.30 23.55 7.37
C CYS A 391 -8.39 24.92 8.06
N ASN A 392 -7.39 25.75 7.85
CA ASN A 392 -7.34 27.13 8.32
C ASN A 392 -7.22 28.13 7.17
N PHE A 393 -8.14 28.06 6.18
CA PHE A 393 -8.13 28.99 5.04
C PHE A 393 -8.41 30.44 5.44
N ARG A 394 -9.16 30.65 6.53
CA ARG A 394 -9.48 32.01 7.04
C ARG A 394 -8.41 32.60 7.94
N GLY A 395 -7.35 31.87 8.28
CA GLY A 395 -6.30 32.36 9.17
C GLY A 395 -6.77 32.63 10.61
N LEU A 396 -7.62 31.77 11.13
CA LEU A 396 -8.13 31.87 12.49
C LEU A 396 -7.10 31.35 13.52
N ASP A 397 -7.29 31.68 14.79
CA ASP A 397 -6.44 31.16 15.88
C ASP A 397 -6.43 29.63 15.97
N LYS A 398 -7.54 28.98 15.58
CA LYS A 398 -7.68 27.55 15.42
C LYS A 398 -8.32 27.24 14.06
N PRO A 399 -7.95 26.16 13.38
CA PRO A 399 -8.62 25.71 12.17
C PRO A 399 -10.12 25.48 12.40
N ARG A 400 -10.97 26.02 11.52
CA ARG A 400 -12.43 25.85 11.59
C ARG A 400 -13.06 25.69 10.21
N ASP A 401 -12.25 25.57 9.17
CA ASP A 401 -12.75 25.38 7.82
C ASP A 401 -12.77 23.90 7.47
N ILE A 402 -13.72 23.48 6.65
CA ILE A 402 -13.93 22.11 6.26
C ILE A 402 -13.74 21.99 4.76
N LEU A 403 -12.76 21.21 4.34
CA LEU A 403 -12.61 20.81 2.97
C LEU A 403 -13.39 19.53 2.72
N ILE A 404 -14.20 19.50 1.66
CA ILE A 404 -14.78 18.28 1.12
C ILE A 404 -14.36 18.10 -0.33
N LYS A 405 -14.18 16.88 -0.75
CA LYS A 405 -13.73 16.53 -2.09
C LYS A 405 -14.48 15.29 -2.59
N ASP A 406 -14.84 15.29 -3.87
CA ASP A 406 -15.25 14.05 -4.54
C ASP A 406 -14.00 13.23 -4.95
N ARG A 407 -14.21 12.01 -5.40
CA ARG A 407 -13.10 11.11 -5.74
C ARG A 407 -12.20 11.64 -6.84
N TYR A 408 -12.71 12.42 -7.77
CA TYR A 408 -11.99 12.67 -9.01
C TYR A 408 -11.48 14.08 -9.22
N CYS A 409 -12.30 15.10 -9.00
CA CYS A 409 -11.87 16.42 -9.45
C CYS A 409 -12.47 17.64 -8.73
N ARG A 410 -13.52 17.48 -7.92
CA ARG A 410 -14.21 18.61 -7.30
C ARG A 410 -13.83 18.78 -5.85
N VAL A 411 -13.50 20.01 -5.50
CA VAL A 411 -13.06 20.39 -4.15
C VAL A 411 -13.86 21.61 -3.72
N TYR A 412 -14.39 21.58 -2.49
CA TYR A 412 -15.15 22.68 -1.89
C TYR A 412 -14.60 22.97 -0.50
N ALA A 413 -14.36 24.25 -0.22
CA ALA A 413 -14.08 24.73 1.13
C ALA A 413 -15.36 25.29 1.75
N LEU A 414 -15.65 24.87 2.97
CA LEU A 414 -16.78 25.30 3.76
C LEU A 414 -16.26 25.99 5.03
N ASN A 415 -17.01 26.98 5.55
CA ASN A 415 -16.79 27.50 6.89
C ASN A 415 -17.43 26.56 7.95
N ASP A 416 -17.29 26.87 9.22
CA ASP A 416 -17.85 26.11 10.34
C ASP A 416 -19.38 26.26 10.48
N ASP A 417 -20.03 27.13 9.67
CA ASP A 417 -21.49 27.18 9.46
C ASP A 417 -21.95 26.35 8.26
N LEU A 418 -21.02 25.60 7.64
CA LEU A 418 -21.22 24.76 6.46
C LEU A 418 -21.59 25.56 5.20
N GLU A 419 -21.26 26.84 5.14
CA GLU A 419 -21.44 27.67 3.96
C GLU A 419 -20.22 27.54 3.04
N VAL A 420 -20.46 27.43 1.72
CA VAL A 420 -19.38 27.34 0.73
C VAL A 420 -18.65 28.67 0.65
N MET A 421 -17.33 28.65 0.91
CA MET A 421 -16.43 29.79 0.76
C MET A 421 -15.90 29.90 -0.67
N TRP A 422 -15.42 28.78 -1.20
CA TRP A 422 -14.91 28.67 -2.57
C TRP A 422 -14.97 27.21 -3.06
N HIS A 423 -14.81 27.02 -4.36
CA HIS A 423 -14.66 25.70 -4.96
C HIS A 423 -13.58 25.70 -6.04
N PHE A 424 -13.02 24.54 -6.30
CA PHE A 424 -12.06 24.31 -7.37
C PHE A 424 -12.45 23.06 -8.15
N GLN A 425 -12.39 23.17 -9.47
CA GLN A 425 -12.52 22.06 -10.41
C GLN A 425 -11.18 21.76 -11.04
N SER A 426 -10.62 20.57 -10.78
CA SER A 426 -9.42 20.10 -11.45
C SER A 426 -9.75 19.59 -12.85
N ASP A 427 -8.85 19.86 -13.80
CA ASP A 427 -8.89 19.27 -15.15
C ASP A 427 -8.27 17.86 -15.21
N LYS A 428 -7.78 17.37 -14.08
CA LYS A 428 -7.13 16.07 -13.90
C LYS A 428 -7.67 15.37 -12.66
N ASN A 429 -7.50 14.05 -12.62
CA ASN A 429 -7.84 13.28 -11.43
C ASN A 429 -7.03 13.78 -10.23
N THR A 430 -7.72 14.17 -9.16
CA THR A 430 -7.10 14.68 -7.94
C THR A 430 -6.54 13.57 -7.03
N GLY A 431 -6.89 12.32 -7.30
CA GLY A 431 -6.55 11.21 -6.40
C GLY A 431 -7.37 11.24 -5.12
N HIS A 432 -6.75 10.80 -4.02
CA HIS A 432 -7.50 10.48 -2.82
C HIS A 432 -7.32 11.51 -1.72
N PHE A 433 -6.10 11.94 -1.45
CA PHE A 433 -5.75 12.63 -0.23
C PHE A 433 -5.21 14.04 -0.47
N PRO A 434 -6.04 15.10 -0.36
CA PRO A 434 -5.56 16.47 -0.40
C PRO A 434 -4.83 16.82 0.90
N PHE A 435 -3.83 17.69 0.81
CA PHE A 435 -3.02 18.13 1.93
C PHE A 435 -3.09 19.63 2.11
N ALA A 436 -3.60 20.08 3.28
CA ALA A 436 -3.68 21.49 3.64
C ALA A 436 -2.53 21.86 4.59
N ILE A 437 -1.84 22.94 4.28
CA ILE A 437 -0.65 23.39 5.02
C ILE A 437 -0.35 24.86 4.73
N ASP A 438 0.00 25.62 5.76
CA ASP A 438 0.56 26.98 5.63
C ASP A 438 2.00 26.89 5.13
N ILE A 439 2.21 27.00 3.79
CA ILE A 439 3.55 26.89 3.19
C ILE A 439 4.39 28.16 3.31
N ASN A 440 3.76 29.31 3.51
CA ASN A 440 4.40 30.60 3.48
C ASN A 440 4.52 31.26 4.88
N GLY A 441 3.84 30.74 5.89
CA GLY A 441 3.89 31.20 7.28
C GLY A 441 2.99 32.40 7.57
N ASP A 442 1.95 32.63 6.76
CA ASP A 442 1.03 33.76 6.93
C ASP A 442 -0.19 33.44 7.80
N GLY A 443 -0.30 32.18 8.25
CA GLY A 443 -1.38 31.69 9.11
C GLY A 443 -2.59 31.17 8.34
N HIS A 444 -2.55 31.18 7.00
CA HIS A 444 -3.58 30.60 6.14
C HIS A 444 -3.05 29.32 5.49
N ASP A 445 -3.87 28.28 5.44
CA ASP A 445 -3.50 27.06 4.74
C ASP A 445 -3.60 27.24 3.22
N GLU A 446 -2.58 26.80 2.50
CA GLU A 446 -2.66 26.42 1.09
C GLU A 446 -3.11 24.95 0.98
N LEU A 447 -3.54 24.55 -0.22
CA LEU A 447 -4.04 23.21 -0.48
C LEU A 447 -3.31 22.56 -1.65
N LEU A 448 -2.57 21.48 -1.40
CA LEU A 448 -2.11 20.58 -2.46
C LEU A 448 -3.18 19.51 -2.71
N VAL A 449 -3.78 19.54 -3.90
CA VAL A 449 -4.81 18.58 -4.32
C VAL A 449 -4.48 18.00 -5.70
N GLY A 450 -4.25 16.70 -5.75
CA GLY A 450 -3.62 16.09 -6.91
C GLY A 450 -2.29 16.78 -7.19
N TYR A 451 -2.10 17.26 -8.40
CA TYR A 451 -0.87 17.96 -8.81
C TYR A 451 -0.96 19.50 -8.68
N ASN A 452 -2.06 20.02 -8.17
CA ASN A 452 -2.33 21.45 -8.10
C ASN A 452 -2.14 21.98 -6.68
N MET A 453 -1.40 23.07 -6.53
CA MET A 453 -1.37 23.87 -5.32
C MET A 453 -2.34 25.05 -5.48
N LEU A 454 -3.23 25.19 -4.51
CA LEU A 454 -4.21 26.27 -4.42
C LEU A 454 -3.86 27.18 -3.24
N ASP A 455 -4.16 28.48 -3.38
CA ASP A 455 -4.12 29.41 -2.26
C ASP A 455 -5.34 29.22 -1.32
N CYS A 456 -5.36 29.95 -0.21
CA CYS A 456 -6.45 29.90 0.78
C CYS A 456 -7.82 30.35 0.22
N HIS A 457 -7.88 30.90 -0.99
CA HIS A 457 -9.07 31.30 -1.71
C HIS A 457 -9.47 30.36 -2.84
N GLY A 458 -8.75 29.25 -3.01
CA GLY A 458 -8.99 28.26 -4.06
C GLY A 458 -8.42 28.62 -5.43
N ASN A 459 -7.59 29.67 -5.53
CA ASN A 459 -6.95 30.02 -6.79
C ASN A 459 -5.70 29.15 -7.00
N LYS A 460 -5.52 28.66 -8.20
CA LYS A 460 -4.37 27.82 -8.56
C LYS A 460 -3.08 28.64 -8.58
N MET A 461 -2.14 28.28 -7.72
CA MET A 461 -0.80 28.89 -7.66
C MET A 461 0.13 28.25 -8.67
N TRP A 462 0.18 26.91 -8.71
CA TRP A 462 1.02 26.15 -9.64
C TRP A 462 0.48 24.72 -9.82
N THR A 463 1.00 24.03 -10.81
CA THR A 463 0.77 22.61 -11.07
C THR A 463 2.10 21.91 -11.24
N MET A 464 2.30 20.75 -10.61
CA MET A 464 3.50 19.93 -10.86
C MET A 464 3.64 19.60 -12.35
N PRO A 465 4.88 19.57 -12.90
CA PRO A 465 5.12 19.31 -14.32
C PRO A 465 5.01 17.83 -14.68
N VAL A 466 4.20 17.07 -13.96
CA VAL A 466 3.82 15.67 -14.18
C VAL A 466 2.31 15.59 -14.02
N ASN A 467 1.63 14.75 -14.77
CA ASN A 467 0.19 14.85 -14.79
C ASN A 467 -0.46 13.74 -15.62
N GLU A 468 -0.04 12.51 -15.38
CA GLU A 468 -0.53 11.41 -16.19
C GLU A 468 -1.65 10.60 -15.52
N ASP A 469 -1.72 10.63 -14.19
CA ASP A 469 -2.73 9.89 -13.44
C ASP A 469 -3.16 10.69 -12.18
N HIS A 470 -3.04 10.15 -10.97
CA HIS A 470 -3.50 10.75 -9.72
C HIS A 470 -2.44 10.62 -8.62
N ILE A 471 -2.56 11.45 -7.59
CA ILE A 471 -1.77 11.32 -6.35
C ILE A 471 -2.63 10.61 -5.30
N ASP A 472 -2.06 9.57 -4.69
CA ASP A 472 -2.73 8.83 -3.62
C ASP A 472 -2.46 9.42 -2.24
N GLU A 473 -1.21 9.79 -1.97
CA GLU A 473 -0.81 10.35 -0.69
C GLU A 473 0.27 11.41 -0.83
N ILE A 474 0.29 12.36 0.09
CA ILE A 474 1.22 13.50 0.14
C ILE A 474 1.76 13.64 1.56
N VAL A 475 3.08 13.75 1.68
CA VAL A 475 3.78 13.98 2.95
C VAL A 475 4.79 15.11 2.77
N PRO A 476 4.72 16.23 3.49
CA PRO A 476 5.76 17.26 3.43
C PRO A 476 6.98 16.88 4.25
N GLY A 477 8.12 17.41 3.85
CA GLY A 477 9.40 17.23 4.51
C GLY A 477 10.35 18.39 4.26
N ARG A 478 11.55 18.30 4.86
CA ARG A 478 12.66 19.21 4.61
C ARG A 478 13.94 18.41 4.47
N PHE A 479 14.74 18.74 3.47
CA PHE A 479 16.06 18.14 3.33
C PHE A 479 17.02 18.66 4.39
N GLU A 480 17.59 17.74 5.18
CA GLU A 480 18.56 18.09 6.23
C GLU A 480 20.02 17.95 5.77
N SER A 481 20.24 17.33 4.62
CA SER A 481 21.56 17.12 4.02
C SER A 481 21.51 17.23 2.49
N GLY A 482 22.66 17.02 1.85
CA GLY A 482 22.78 16.94 0.40
C GLY A 482 22.59 18.26 -0.36
N PRO A 483 22.42 18.17 -1.69
CA PRO A 483 22.36 19.34 -2.57
C PRO A 483 21.11 20.22 -2.37
N HIS A 484 20.07 19.66 -1.77
CA HIS A 484 18.80 20.36 -1.51
C HIS A 484 18.63 20.76 -0.04
N LYS A 485 19.68 20.68 0.78
CA LYS A 485 19.61 21.00 2.21
C LYS A 485 18.86 22.30 2.48
N GLY A 486 17.90 22.24 3.41
CA GLY A 486 17.03 23.36 3.81
C GLY A 486 15.82 23.58 2.91
N THR A 487 15.74 22.89 1.75
CA THR A 487 14.56 22.98 0.88
C THR A 487 13.41 22.18 1.48
N LYS A 488 12.24 22.80 1.60
CA LYS A 488 10.97 22.13 1.95
C LYS A 488 10.43 21.43 0.71
N PHE A 489 9.85 20.24 0.90
CA PHE A 489 9.34 19.43 -0.20
C PHE A 489 8.03 18.71 0.15
N PHE A 490 7.35 18.26 -0.88
CA PHE A 490 6.30 17.25 -0.80
C PHE A 490 6.82 15.94 -1.37
N ALA A 491 6.76 14.87 -0.58
CA ALA A 491 6.89 13.50 -1.05
C ALA A 491 5.50 13.00 -1.41
N CYS A 492 5.32 12.59 -2.66
CA CYS A 492 4.03 12.20 -3.20
C CYS A 492 4.12 10.80 -3.80
N VAL A 493 3.07 10.03 -3.64
CA VAL A 493 2.89 8.76 -4.33
C VAL A 493 1.77 8.87 -5.34
N ALA A 494 2.01 8.34 -6.52
CA ALA A 494 1.14 8.56 -7.66
C ALA A 494 0.92 7.28 -8.45
N GLY A 495 -0.25 7.18 -9.07
CA GLY A 495 -0.69 5.98 -9.78
C GLY A 495 0.25 5.58 -10.92
N LYS A 496 0.61 6.49 -11.78
CA LYS A 496 1.46 6.19 -12.94
C LYS A 496 2.89 6.70 -12.80
N GLU A 497 3.07 7.84 -12.17
CA GLU A 497 4.38 8.45 -12.02
C GLU A 497 5.25 7.80 -10.95
N GLY A 498 4.66 7.00 -10.06
CA GLY A 498 5.36 6.32 -8.97
C GLY A 498 5.64 7.25 -7.80
N PHE A 499 6.89 7.34 -7.37
CA PHE A 499 7.31 8.21 -6.27
C PHE A 499 7.87 9.52 -6.78
N LEU A 500 7.35 10.63 -6.25
CA LEU A 500 7.71 11.99 -6.64
C LEU A 500 8.17 12.80 -5.42
N ILE A 501 9.17 13.67 -5.62
CA ILE A 501 9.51 14.72 -4.67
C ILE A 501 9.47 16.05 -5.43
N SER A 502 8.65 16.98 -4.97
CA SER A 502 8.63 18.36 -5.47
C SER A 502 8.92 19.36 -4.36
N ASP A 503 9.54 20.50 -4.68
CA ASP A 503 9.64 21.59 -3.71
C ASP A 503 8.27 22.28 -3.52
N PHE A 504 8.18 23.18 -2.54
CA PHE A 504 6.94 23.93 -2.25
C PHE A 504 6.54 24.92 -3.35
N ASN A 505 7.39 25.12 -4.37
CA ASN A 505 7.09 25.92 -5.55
C ASN A 505 6.65 25.04 -6.76
N GLY A 506 6.47 23.74 -6.56
CA GLY A 506 6.03 22.81 -7.60
C GLY A 506 7.15 22.33 -8.53
N LYS A 507 8.42 22.65 -8.23
CA LYS A 507 9.54 22.13 -9.01
C LYS A 507 9.79 20.68 -8.65
N LEU A 508 9.70 19.79 -9.64
CA LEU A 508 10.03 18.39 -9.48
C LEU A 508 11.53 18.20 -9.21
N LEU A 509 11.86 17.61 -8.08
CA LEU A 509 13.24 17.32 -7.66
C LEU A 509 13.60 15.86 -7.91
N LYS A 510 12.62 14.95 -7.82
CA LYS A 510 12.78 13.52 -8.07
C LYS A 510 11.52 12.92 -8.68
N LYS A 511 11.72 11.99 -9.60
CA LYS A 511 10.71 11.03 -10.06
C LYS A 511 11.34 9.64 -10.10
N ASP A 512 10.69 8.67 -9.46
CA ASP A 512 11.11 7.27 -9.47
C ASP A 512 9.93 6.39 -9.92
N GLY A 513 10.04 5.79 -11.10
CA GLY A 513 9.01 4.98 -11.75
C GLY A 513 8.90 3.59 -11.13
N ILE A 514 8.35 3.51 -9.92
CA ILE A 514 8.18 2.26 -9.17
C ILE A 514 6.83 1.57 -9.42
N GLY A 515 6.11 1.98 -10.46
CA GLY A 515 4.73 1.56 -10.69
C GLY A 515 3.73 2.35 -9.85
N HIS A 516 2.52 1.83 -9.66
CA HIS A 516 1.50 2.48 -8.85
C HIS A 516 1.92 2.53 -7.38
N ALA A 517 2.44 3.66 -6.96
CA ALA A 517 2.79 3.88 -5.58
C ALA A 517 1.56 4.30 -4.78
N GLN A 518 1.36 3.72 -3.59
CA GLN A 518 0.12 3.84 -2.84
C GLN A 518 0.27 4.58 -1.52
N ARG A 519 1.37 4.35 -0.80
CA ARG A 519 1.62 4.95 0.50
C ARG A 519 3.02 5.48 0.61
N VAL A 520 3.17 6.57 1.34
CA VAL A 520 4.47 7.11 1.75
C VAL A 520 4.43 7.50 3.21
N SER A 521 5.52 7.29 3.93
CA SER A 521 5.71 7.86 5.26
C SER A 521 7.11 8.45 5.40
N LEU A 522 7.22 9.42 6.29
CA LEU A 522 8.45 10.15 6.58
C LEU A 522 8.67 10.18 8.08
N ALA A 523 9.75 9.55 8.58
CA ALA A 523 10.06 9.52 10.00
C ALA A 523 11.54 9.22 10.27
N ASN A 524 11.94 9.23 11.53
CA ASN A 524 13.31 8.96 11.96
C ASN A 524 13.56 7.45 12.07
N TYR A 525 13.64 6.77 10.94
CA TYR A 525 13.84 5.32 10.92
C TYR A 525 15.31 4.93 11.12
N LEU A 526 16.26 5.82 10.80
CA LEU A 526 17.71 5.65 10.93
C LEU A 526 18.30 6.77 11.81
N PRO A 527 18.18 6.70 13.14
CA PRO A 527 18.50 7.80 14.05
C PRO A 527 19.98 8.25 14.01
N ASN A 528 20.86 7.46 13.40
CA ASN A 528 22.27 7.81 13.21
C ASN A 528 22.55 8.60 11.91
N ARG A 529 21.52 8.91 11.14
CA ARG A 529 21.60 9.70 9.91
C ARG A 529 20.93 11.06 10.09
N PRO A 530 21.35 12.11 9.38
CA PRO A 530 20.68 13.40 9.43
C PRO A 530 19.39 13.35 8.62
N GLY A 531 18.33 13.94 9.17
CA GLY A 531 17.03 14.06 8.53
C GLY A 531 16.13 12.84 8.77
N TYR A 532 15.04 12.79 8.05
CA TYR A 532 14.05 11.70 8.11
C TYR A 532 14.05 10.92 6.82
N GLU A 533 13.96 9.61 6.95
CA GLU A 533 13.87 8.70 5.82
C GLU A 533 12.43 8.61 5.31
N MET A 534 12.32 8.22 4.04
CA MET A 534 11.04 8.00 3.40
C MET A 534 10.87 6.51 3.06
N VAL A 535 9.71 5.97 3.33
CA VAL A 535 9.34 4.61 2.94
C VAL A 535 8.09 4.66 2.07
N VAL A 536 8.11 3.93 0.96
CA VAL A 536 7.06 3.92 -0.06
C VAL A 536 6.68 2.49 -0.38
N VAL A 537 5.41 2.21 -0.58
CA VAL A 537 4.95 0.92 -1.08
C VAL A 537 4.16 1.11 -2.36
N ASN A 538 4.36 0.21 -3.33
CA ASN A 538 3.47 0.09 -4.49
C ASN A 538 2.34 -0.91 -4.23
N PHE A 539 1.30 -0.87 -5.08
CA PHE A 539 0.15 -1.75 -4.93
C PHE A 539 -0.30 -2.39 -6.26
N TRP A 540 -0.79 -1.58 -7.20
CA TRP A 540 -1.32 -2.12 -8.45
C TRP A 540 -0.22 -2.74 -9.32
N GLY A 541 -0.38 -4.01 -9.62
CA GLY A 541 0.55 -4.75 -10.48
C GLY A 541 1.76 -5.37 -9.78
N HIS A 542 2.16 -4.84 -8.63
CA HIS A 542 3.21 -5.37 -7.77
C HIS A 542 2.77 -5.17 -6.33
N GLN A 543 2.21 -6.18 -5.74
CA GLN A 543 1.52 -6.00 -4.47
C GLN A 543 2.49 -6.01 -3.30
N GLY A 544 2.87 -4.81 -2.85
CA GLY A 544 3.57 -4.63 -1.59
C GLY A 544 5.09 -4.64 -1.68
N ILE A 545 5.69 -4.21 -2.79
CA ILE A 545 7.12 -3.90 -2.80
C ILE A 545 7.34 -2.61 -2.02
N ILE A 546 8.17 -2.69 -1.00
CA ILE A 546 8.56 -1.58 -0.14
C ILE A 546 9.89 -1.02 -0.65
N TYR A 547 9.92 0.29 -0.88
CA TYR A 547 11.11 1.04 -1.25
C TYR A 547 11.48 1.99 -0.12
N PHE A 548 12.73 1.95 0.31
CA PHE A 548 13.23 2.77 1.39
C PHE A 548 14.27 3.76 0.87
N TYR A 549 14.06 5.04 1.17
CA TYR A 549 14.88 6.15 0.73
C TYR A 549 15.49 6.88 1.92
N ASP A 550 16.71 7.35 1.76
CA ASP A 550 17.33 8.25 2.73
C ASP A 550 16.68 9.64 2.71
N SER A 551 17.11 10.49 3.62
CA SER A 551 16.62 11.89 3.75
C SER A 551 16.96 12.78 2.55
N GLU A 552 17.75 12.32 1.59
CA GLU A 552 18.06 13.01 0.33
C GLU A 552 17.23 12.47 -0.85
N GLY A 553 16.41 11.43 -0.60
CA GLY A 553 15.61 10.75 -1.61
C GLY A 553 16.39 9.70 -2.41
N ASN A 554 17.56 9.24 -1.97
CA ASN A 554 18.26 8.14 -2.60
C ASN A 554 17.72 6.81 -2.08
N GLN A 555 17.37 5.88 -2.98
CA GLN A 555 16.93 4.55 -2.59
C GLN A 555 18.08 3.78 -1.91
N LEU A 556 17.84 3.28 -0.72
CA LEU A 556 18.80 2.48 0.04
C LEU A 556 18.57 0.98 -0.14
N TRP A 557 17.30 0.56 -0.14
CA TRP A 557 16.93 -0.83 -0.35
C TRP A 557 15.47 -0.94 -0.85
N GLU A 558 15.14 -2.12 -1.34
CA GLU A 558 13.79 -2.53 -1.68
C GLU A 558 13.54 -3.96 -1.20
N MET A 559 12.32 -4.28 -0.80
CA MET A 559 11.92 -5.64 -0.45
C MET A 559 10.45 -5.90 -0.73
N GLU A 560 10.13 -7.14 -1.08
CA GLU A 560 8.75 -7.61 -1.22
C GLU A 560 8.34 -8.34 0.06
N ASN A 561 7.33 -7.79 0.72
CA ASN A 561 6.66 -8.51 1.79
C ASN A 561 5.53 -9.32 1.17
N GLU A 562 5.66 -10.64 1.12
CA GLU A 562 4.75 -11.57 0.44
C GLU A 562 3.29 -11.53 0.94
N LEU A 563 2.95 -10.60 1.82
CA LEU A 563 1.61 -10.22 2.21
C LEU A 563 1.38 -8.78 1.79
N ASN A 564 0.34 -8.55 1.04
CA ASN A 564 -0.10 -7.21 0.69
C ASN A 564 -0.83 -6.54 1.87
N GLY A 565 -0.94 -5.21 1.84
CA GLY A 565 -1.58 -4.46 2.92
C GLY A 565 -0.59 -3.83 3.90
N ASN A 566 0.61 -3.55 3.44
CA ASN A 566 1.60 -2.86 4.24
C ASN A 566 1.17 -1.42 4.52
N LEU A 567 1.08 -1.08 5.80
CA LEU A 567 0.57 0.21 6.26
C LEU A 567 1.64 1.31 6.18
N LEU A 568 2.90 0.95 6.42
CA LEU A 568 4.05 1.85 6.54
C LEU A 568 3.87 2.95 7.61
N THR A 569 3.03 2.72 8.58
CA THR A 569 2.77 3.67 9.65
C THR A 569 4.01 3.81 10.54
N PRO A 570 4.51 5.03 10.79
CA PRO A 570 5.58 5.25 11.75
C PRO A 570 5.10 4.96 13.18
N VAL A 571 5.91 4.26 13.96
CA VAL A 571 5.59 3.87 15.33
C VAL A 571 6.68 4.36 16.27
N ASN A 572 6.30 5.15 17.27
CA ASN A 572 7.13 5.51 18.42
C ASN A 572 7.06 4.38 19.46
N TRP A 573 7.76 3.27 19.22
CA TRP A 573 7.65 2.08 20.08
C TRP A 573 8.54 2.12 21.32
N THR A 574 9.74 2.68 21.20
CA THR A 574 10.74 2.70 22.28
C THR A 574 10.77 4.01 23.06
N GLY A 575 10.27 5.10 22.47
CA GLY A 575 10.26 6.42 23.09
C GLY A 575 11.63 7.11 23.13
N ASP A 576 12.60 6.64 22.38
CA ASP A 576 13.97 7.18 22.34
C ASP A 576 14.28 8.07 21.13
N GLY A 577 13.25 8.31 20.30
CA GLY A 577 13.36 9.13 19.08
C GLY A 577 13.57 8.35 17.80
N GLN A 578 13.74 7.02 17.87
CA GLN A 578 13.67 6.16 16.69
C GLN A 578 12.22 5.78 16.40
N ASP A 579 11.84 5.81 15.12
CA ASP A 579 10.60 5.23 14.65
C ASP A 579 10.82 3.87 14.02
N PHE A 580 9.77 3.05 14.10
CA PHE A 580 9.68 1.77 13.40
C PHE A 580 8.58 1.83 12.35
N ILE A 581 8.62 0.92 11.39
CA ILE A 581 7.65 0.84 10.30
C ILE A 581 6.69 -0.29 10.63
N LEU A 582 5.42 0.02 10.93
CA LEU A 582 4.37 -0.99 11.05
C LEU A 582 3.98 -1.47 9.66
N LEU A 583 4.14 -2.76 9.40
CA LEU A 583 3.77 -3.36 8.12
C LEU A 583 2.26 -3.73 8.10
N ASN A 584 1.88 -4.70 8.87
CA ASN A 584 0.51 -5.21 9.02
C ASN A 584 0.44 -6.08 10.27
N ALA A 585 -0.72 -6.69 10.54
CA ALA A 585 -0.95 -7.50 11.73
C ALA A 585 -0.72 -9.01 11.53
N ASP A 586 -0.12 -9.44 10.42
CA ASP A 586 0.21 -10.86 10.21
C ASP A 586 1.30 -11.33 11.18
N ILE A 587 1.18 -12.57 11.68
CA ILE A 587 2.08 -13.14 12.68
C ILE A 587 3.49 -13.36 12.12
N GLU A 588 3.59 -13.79 10.86
CA GLU A 588 4.87 -14.16 10.24
C GLU A 588 5.49 -12.99 9.47
N ARG A 589 4.67 -12.27 8.69
CA ARG A 589 5.08 -11.23 7.74
C ARG A 589 4.72 -9.82 8.15
N GLY A 590 4.06 -9.68 9.30
CA GLY A 590 3.65 -8.40 9.88
C GLY A 590 4.58 -7.92 10.99
N GLY A 591 3.99 -7.11 11.87
CA GLY A 591 4.73 -6.46 12.94
C GLY A 591 5.51 -5.25 12.46
N MET A 592 6.62 -4.94 13.11
CA MET A 592 7.42 -3.75 12.81
C MET A 592 8.80 -4.11 12.30
N ILE A 593 9.28 -3.34 11.33
CA ILE A 593 10.66 -3.36 10.87
C ILE A 593 11.37 -2.05 11.23
N ASP A 594 12.69 -2.11 11.35
CA ASP A 594 13.54 -0.92 11.47
C ASP A 594 13.92 -0.34 10.10
N GLY A 595 14.65 0.77 10.09
CA GLY A 595 15.14 1.40 8.86
C GLY A 595 16.11 0.56 8.03
N ASN A 596 16.60 -0.57 8.53
CA ASN A 596 17.39 -1.53 7.78
C ASN A 596 16.55 -2.69 7.20
N GLY A 597 15.24 -2.68 7.41
CA GLY A 597 14.34 -3.75 6.96
C GLY A 597 14.38 -5.01 7.83
N ILE A 598 14.92 -4.92 9.04
CA ILE A 598 14.94 -6.04 9.99
C ILE A 598 13.65 -6.06 10.80
N GLN A 599 13.01 -7.22 10.90
CA GLN A 599 11.82 -7.38 11.74
C GLN A 599 12.22 -7.36 13.23
N VAL A 600 11.83 -6.29 13.91
CA VAL A 600 12.24 -5.98 15.28
C VAL A 600 11.17 -6.22 16.33
N VAL A 601 9.89 -6.16 15.95
CA VAL A 601 8.74 -6.46 16.85
C VAL A 601 7.75 -7.32 16.09
N LYS A 602 7.33 -8.42 16.70
CA LYS A 602 6.35 -9.37 16.15
C LYS A 602 5.04 -9.33 16.92
N PHE A 603 3.96 -9.60 16.23
CA PHE A 603 2.70 -9.91 16.89
C PHE A 603 2.78 -11.28 17.60
N PRO A 604 2.14 -11.44 18.77
CA PRO A 604 1.97 -12.75 19.40
C PRO A 604 0.99 -13.61 18.61
N ASP A 605 1.16 -14.93 18.67
CA ASP A 605 0.18 -15.89 18.14
C ASP A 605 -0.91 -16.13 19.20
N ASP A 606 -1.85 -15.19 19.33
CA ASP A 606 -2.90 -15.19 20.34
C ASP A 606 -4.33 -15.09 19.77
N GLY A 607 -4.44 -15.23 18.43
CA GLY A 607 -5.70 -15.19 17.72
C GLY A 607 -6.22 -13.78 17.44
N HIS A 608 -5.33 -12.79 17.43
CA HIS A 608 -5.71 -11.41 17.09
C HIS A 608 -6.15 -11.28 15.62
N PRO A 609 -7.00 -10.29 15.32
CA PRO A 609 -7.41 -9.99 13.96
C PRO A 609 -6.22 -9.45 13.12
N THR A 610 -6.15 -9.87 11.86
CA THR A 610 -5.07 -9.51 10.94
C THR A 610 -5.49 -8.55 9.82
N MET A 611 -6.77 -8.18 9.76
CA MET A 611 -7.31 -7.43 8.64
C MET A 611 -6.89 -5.96 8.63
N CYS A 612 -7.03 -5.27 9.77
CA CYS A 612 -6.68 -3.86 9.94
C CYS A 612 -5.72 -3.68 11.11
N ALA A 613 -4.86 -2.70 11.02
CA ALA A 613 -4.00 -2.28 12.12
C ALA A 613 -3.78 -0.76 12.11
N GLU A 614 -3.46 -0.21 13.30
CA GLU A 614 -3.25 1.21 13.52
C GLU A 614 -2.25 1.41 14.63
N ALA A 615 -1.42 2.47 14.54
CA ALA A 615 -0.54 2.90 15.61
C ALA A 615 -1.04 4.23 16.18
N VAL A 616 -1.27 4.29 17.48
CA VAL A 616 -1.80 5.47 18.16
C VAL A 616 -1.42 5.46 19.61
N ASN A 617 -1.07 6.62 20.15
CA ASN A 617 -0.83 6.78 21.58
C ASN A 617 -2.17 6.89 22.32
N LEU A 618 -2.51 5.88 23.09
CA LEU A 618 -3.78 5.79 23.83
C LEU A 618 -3.62 5.79 25.34
N TYR A 619 -2.53 5.25 25.86
CA TYR A 619 -2.36 4.96 27.29
C TYR A 619 -0.95 5.25 27.78
N GLY A 620 -0.82 5.44 29.07
CA GLY A 620 0.44 5.39 29.79
C GLY A 620 1.41 6.53 29.45
N ASP A 621 2.45 6.24 28.73
CA ASP A 621 3.46 7.22 28.30
C ASP A 621 3.24 7.66 26.83
N ALA A 622 4.16 8.42 26.24
CA ALA A 622 4.00 8.94 24.88
C ALA A 622 4.37 7.95 23.77
N ARG A 623 4.54 6.64 24.08
CA ARG A 623 4.76 5.60 23.08
C ARG A 623 3.43 5.16 22.46
N ASP A 624 3.48 4.71 21.21
CA ASP A 624 2.29 4.28 20.51
C ASP A 624 1.85 2.87 20.94
N GLU A 625 0.56 2.65 21.13
CA GLU A 625 -0.10 1.35 21.12
C GLU A 625 -0.38 0.92 19.69
N ILE A 626 -0.58 -0.40 19.50
CA ILE A 626 -1.02 -0.99 18.23
C ILE A 626 -2.44 -1.54 18.39
N VAL A 627 -3.35 -1.02 17.59
CA VAL A 627 -4.74 -1.48 17.54
C VAL A 627 -4.93 -2.33 16.29
N THR A 628 -5.42 -3.55 16.44
CA THR A 628 -5.78 -4.43 15.32
C THR A 628 -7.26 -4.76 15.38
N TRP A 629 -7.94 -4.88 14.24
CA TRP A 629 -9.35 -5.25 14.20
C TRP A 629 -9.75 -5.94 12.90
N ASP A 630 -10.85 -6.68 13.02
CA ASP A 630 -11.61 -7.24 11.91
C ASP A 630 -13.11 -6.91 12.07
N TYR A 631 -13.98 -7.72 11.53
CA TYR A 631 -15.42 -7.51 11.61
C TYR A 631 -16.00 -7.70 13.01
N ASP A 632 -15.38 -8.56 13.81
CA ASP A 632 -15.95 -9.06 15.05
C ASP A 632 -15.18 -8.61 16.30
N SER A 633 -13.88 -8.31 16.17
CA SER A 633 -13.02 -8.08 17.33
C SER A 633 -11.95 -7.03 17.08
N MET A 634 -11.53 -6.41 18.18
CA MET A 634 -10.41 -5.47 18.24
C MET A 634 -9.48 -5.85 19.38
N TYR A 635 -8.17 -5.84 19.11
CA TYR A 635 -7.15 -6.04 20.13
C TYR A 635 -6.25 -4.82 20.19
N ILE A 636 -5.88 -4.42 21.41
CA ILE A 636 -4.97 -3.30 21.67
C ILE A 636 -3.73 -3.85 22.36
N TYR A 637 -2.57 -3.57 21.76
CA TYR A 637 -1.27 -3.99 22.27
C TYR A 637 -0.46 -2.79 22.74
N THR A 638 0.22 -2.94 23.86
CA THR A 638 1.22 -2.02 24.37
C THR A 638 2.58 -2.73 24.50
N GLN A 639 3.59 -2.03 24.99
CA GLN A 639 4.91 -2.59 25.28
C GLN A 639 4.86 -3.46 26.55
N ASP A 640 5.70 -4.51 26.60
CA ASP A 640 5.77 -5.40 27.78
C ASP A 640 6.69 -4.87 28.91
N ASP A 641 7.42 -3.79 28.67
CA ASP A 641 8.18 -3.08 29.71
C ASP A 641 7.29 -2.07 30.47
N ALA A 642 7.82 -1.51 31.55
CA ALA A 642 7.09 -0.50 32.33
C ALA A 642 6.98 0.82 31.56
N PRO A 643 5.90 1.62 31.81
CA PRO A 643 5.84 2.98 31.30
C PRO A 643 7.07 3.78 31.70
N LYS A 644 7.52 4.65 30.81
CA LYS A 644 8.76 5.44 30.95
C LYS A 644 8.42 6.90 31.19
N ASP A 645 9.19 7.54 32.08
CA ASP A 645 9.26 9.00 32.19
C ASP A 645 10.18 9.52 31.05
N ASP A 646 10.01 10.78 30.66
CA ASP A 646 10.84 11.47 29.64
C ASP A 646 10.85 10.78 28.25
N VAL A 647 9.74 10.22 27.85
CA VAL A 647 9.58 9.62 26.52
C VAL A 647 9.53 10.71 25.45
N TYR A 648 10.30 10.52 24.38
CA TYR A 648 10.19 11.37 23.20
C TYR A 648 8.78 11.28 22.62
N THR A 649 8.13 12.42 22.45
CA THR A 649 6.80 12.53 21.81
C THR A 649 6.99 13.04 20.39
N PRO A 650 6.67 12.25 19.36
CA PRO A 650 6.69 12.73 17.98
C PRO A 650 5.73 13.90 17.80
N PHE A 651 6.18 14.92 17.10
CA PHE A 651 5.26 15.94 16.61
C PHE A 651 4.47 15.35 15.43
N LYS A 652 3.15 15.31 15.58
CA LYS A 652 2.22 14.86 14.54
C LYS A 652 1.44 16.07 14.05
N TYR A 653 1.61 16.47 12.82
CA TYR A 653 0.95 17.65 12.29
C TYR A 653 0.31 17.36 10.92
N PRO A 654 -0.93 17.76 10.75
CA PRO A 654 -1.87 18.15 11.80
C PRO A 654 -2.40 16.90 12.52
N ASP A 655 -2.52 16.94 13.82
CA ASP A 655 -2.97 15.80 14.64
C ASP A 655 -4.49 15.55 14.57
N TYR A 656 -5.24 16.48 13.98
CA TYR A 656 -6.69 16.43 13.83
C TYR A 656 -7.18 15.94 12.46
N ASN A 657 -6.30 15.84 11.48
CA ASN A 657 -6.63 15.28 10.17
C ASN A 657 -6.10 13.86 10.05
N ALA A 658 -6.95 12.89 10.26
CA ALA A 658 -6.58 11.49 10.12
C ALA A 658 -7.02 10.93 8.77
N SER A 659 -6.22 10.01 8.22
CA SER A 659 -6.56 9.29 7.01
C SER A 659 -6.25 7.80 7.15
N ASN A 660 -6.78 7.01 6.23
CA ASN A 660 -6.41 5.60 6.14
C ASN A 660 -4.99 5.39 5.63
N TYR A 661 -4.41 6.41 5.02
CA TYR A 661 -3.02 6.39 4.54
C TYR A 661 -2.02 6.70 5.65
N ARG A 662 -2.38 7.57 6.57
CA ARG A 662 -1.54 7.93 7.73
C ARG A 662 -0.28 8.73 7.41
N GLY A 663 -0.14 9.26 6.22
CA GLY A 663 1.02 10.08 5.84
C GLY A 663 1.22 11.28 6.74
N GLU A 664 0.15 11.94 7.15
CA GLU A 664 0.19 13.14 8.00
C GLU A 664 0.74 12.89 9.39
N TYR A 665 0.71 11.68 9.88
CA TYR A 665 1.28 11.35 11.19
C TYR A 665 2.80 11.10 11.13
N SER A 666 3.40 11.22 9.96
CA SER A 666 4.83 11.01 9.78
C SER A 666 5.70 12.20 10.16
N TYR A 667 5.11 13.36 10.52
CA TYR A 667 5.90 14.55 10.81
C TYR A 667 6.43 14.56 12.22
N ARG A 668 7.68 15.00 12.31
CA ARG A 668 8.40 15.14 13.57
C ARG A 668 8.56 16.58 14.00
N GLU A 669 8.49 17.53 13.10
CA GLU A 669 8.78 18.92 13.39
C GLU A 669 7.88 19.90 12.63
N LYS A 670 7.48 20.95 13.31
CA LYS A 670 6.96 22.15 12.67
C LYS A 670 8.15 22.96 12.17
N TRP A 671 8.34 23.05 10.86
CA TRP A 671 9.52 23.67 10.27
C TRP A 671 9.20 24.77 9.24
N TRP A 672 8.04 25.36 9.32
CA TRP A 672 7.64 26.56 8.62
C TRP A 672 7.33 27.70 9.58
#